data_61df9f6fe61ad14046fef945074a5e0e
#
_entry.id   61df9f6fe61ad14046fef945074a5e0e
#
_cell.length_a   1.000
_cell.length_b   1.000
_cell.length_c   1.000
_cell.angle_alpha   90.00
_cell.angle_beta   90.00
_cell.angle_gamma   90.00
#
_symmetry.space_group_name_H-M   'P 1'
#
loop_
_entity.id
_entity.type
_entity.pdbx_description
1 polymer ?
#
loop_
_entity_poly.entity_id
_entity_poly.type
_entity_poly.pdbx_seq_one_letter_code
_entity_poly.pdbx_strand_id
1 'polypeptide(L)'
;MNLNQLIKAAVLGGALCTACFAGAGPEGCLTPLKPVPSAEQLEWHDMEMYAFVHFTINTFTGKEWGYGDEKPELFHPSDFDADDLVRTLADAGFKGVVLTCKHHDGFCLWPTKTTLHSVAASPWKQGKGDVVKEVSRACGKYGVRFGVYLSPWDRNAASYGTPDYIRMYRQQLKELATGYGSIFLAWFDGANGGDGYYGGARERRSIDRSAYYDWKATWGELKKRQPGAVIFSDVGPDVRWVGNESGYAGYPCWATYTPVPPQAGTEPAPGTVRYRLGTEGTMDGKYWIPAEVDVSIRPGWFWHEHENSRVRTPENLLKLYFDSVGRGANLNLNVPPDRRGRIHEEDKKSLAGFRVLLDELYSRNFASGAQAESSSSWKGHGAEQVLDRKRTTYWVAAPEDKHPCVVLKLPEPAAFDVIRLAEPIQLGQRVRKFRVEVRENGQWSKWTEGASIGARVLLKGRPVTADGVRVVLEQSRAVPALCEISLWKYPVILNAPAVNYDRNGRVTLASAENVVIRYTTDGTEPGPQSAMYRNPFFLPAGGTVKAAAEYRGRKSSVTTQIIPVPTRDWKVVAGERSAAAPELAIDGDSSTLWHTHAAPGELAPPQALEIDMGRPVNVAAVIYTPRRDSATGTVDRYAVYLSMDGNTWGAPAAEGEFSNIRANPVPQRIDLKTPVKARYLRFVGKRVVEGSHVAVAELGILGK
;
A
#
# COMPACT_ATOMS: atom_id res chain seq x y z
N MET A 1 -23.32 28.81 37.60
CA MET A 1 -22.78 29.71 36.58
C MET A 1 -23.83 29.92 35.52
N ASN A 2 -24.19 31.19 35.30
CA ASN A 2 -25.40 31.59 34.55
C ASN A 2 -25.20 31.47 33.04
N LEU A 3 -26.23 31.08 32.33
CA LEU A 3 -26.32 30.85 30.88
C LEU A 3 -25.78 32.01 30.01
N ASN A 4 -25.76 33.23 30.57
CA ASN A 4 -25.23 34.44 29.92
C ASN A 4 -23.69 34.55 29.88
N GLN A 5 -22.94 33.68 30.56
CA GLN A 5 -21.48 33.64 30.47
C GLN A 5 -20.99 32.66 29.39
N LEU A 6 -21.82 31.70 29.00
CA LEU A 6 -21.53 30.77 27.90
C LEU A 6 -21.75 31.40 26.52
N ILE A 7 -22.65 32.36 26.41
CA ILE A 7 -22.91 33.04 25.12
C ILE A 7 -21.85 34.12 24.82
N LYS A 8 -21.16 34.69 25.81
CA LYS A 8 -20.04 35.61 25.57
C LYS A 8 -18.72 34.94 25.19
N ALA A 9 -18.53 33.65 25.48
CA ALA A 9 -17.34 32.88 25.05
C ALA A 9 -17.45 32.37 23.61
N ALA A 10 -18.67 32.20 23.09
CA ALA A 10 -18.91 31.73 21.71
C ALA A 10 -18.83 32.83 20.65
N VAL A 11 -18.90 34.12 21.04
CA VAL A 11 -18.82 35.26 20.10
C VAL A 11 -17.40 35.79 19.93
N LEU A 12 -16.45 35.43 20.80
CA LEU A 12 -15.05 35.82 20.68
C LEU A 12 -14.18 34.81 19.91
N GLY A 13 -14.71 33.62 19.56
CA GLY A 13 -14.05 32.60 18.74
C GLY A 13 -14.24 32.74 17.22
N GLY A 14 -15.15 33.64 16.80
CA GLY A 14 -15.51 33.83 15.38
C GLY A 14 -14.79 34.97 14.64
N ALA A 15 -13.91 35.72 15.29
CA ALA A 15 -13.33 36.94 14.71
C ALA A 15 -11.84 36.84 14.32
N LEU A 16 -11.23 35.66 14.30
CA LEU A 16 -9.78 35.50 14.06
C LEU A 16 -9.42 34.88 12.70
N CYS A 17 -10.34 34.82 11.75
CA CYS A 17 -10.05 34.28 10.41
C CYS A 17 -10.16 35.28 9.25
N THR A 18 -10.36 36.55 9.50
CA THR A 18 -10.48 37.60 8.44
C THR A 18 -9.22 38.44 8.27
N ALA A 19 -8.10 38.12 8.93
CA ALA A 19 -6.90 38.97 8.91
C ALA A 19 -5.76 38.48 7.99
N CYS A 20 -5.92 37.41 7.21
CA CYS A 20 -4.81 36.88 6.38
C CYS A 20 -4.71 37.46 4.96
N PHE A 21 -5.60 38.30 4.49
CA PHE A 21 -5.55 38.90 3.14
C PHE A 21 -5.10 40.35 3.07
N ALA A 22 -4.89 41.02 4.18
CA ALA A 22 -4.47 42.42 4.21
C ALA A 22 -2.94 42.50 4.33
N GLY A 23 -2.21 42.56 3.20
CA GLY A 23 -0.79 42.89 3.24
C GLY A 23 0.11 42.38 2.12
N ALA A 24 -0.36 41.56 1.18
CA ALA A 24 0.47 41.21 0.03
C ALA A 24 0.34 42.29 -1.05
N GLY A 25 1.40 43.12 -1.23
CA GLY A 25 1.53 43.97 -2.41
C GLY A 25 1.50 43.18 -3.73
N PRO A 26 1.52 43.84 -4.90
CA PRO A 26 1.38 43.16 -6.19
C PRO A 26 2.29 41.96 -6.43
N GLU A 27 3.48 41.94 -5.84
CA GLU A 27 4.42 40.81 -5.93
C GLU A 27 4.05 39.63 -5.01
N GLY A 28 3.21 39.83 -4.01
CA GLY A 28 2.85 38.80 -3.01
C GLY A 28 2.00 37.65 -3.53
N CYS A 29 1.27 37.83 -4.65
CA CYS A 29 0.43 36.78 -5.27
C CYS A 29 1.24 35.56 -5.71
N LEU A 30 2.44 35.77 -6.24
CA LEU A 30 3.33 34.76 -6.77
C LEU A 30 4.38 34.32 -5.75
N THR A 31 4.43 34.94 -4.59
CA THR A 31 5.38 34.54 -3.53
C THR A 31 5.08 33.10 -3.10
N PRO A 32 6.07 32.21 -3.16
CA PRO A 32 5.89 30.83 -2.76
C PRO A 32 5.53 30.72 -1.27
N LEU A 33 4.47 29.97 -0.97
CA LEU A 33 4.07 29.61 0.39
C LEU A 33 4.95 28.45 0.85
N LYS A 34 5.99 28.73 1.62
CA LYS A 34 6.91 27.72 2.13
C LYS A 34 6.23 26.78 3.14
N PRO A 35 6.66 25.49 3.23
CA PRO A 35 7.69 24.86 2.39
C PRO A 35 7.20 24.60 0.97
N VAL A 36 8.14 24.56 0.01
CA VAL A 36 7.90 24.25 -1.40
C VAL A 36 8.74 23.04 -1.81
N PRO A 37 8.34 22.27 -2.84
CA PRO A 37 9.14 21.16 -3.36
C PRO A 37 10.45 21.63 -3.99
N SER A 38 11.48 20.79 -3.90
CA SER A 38 12.68 20.89 -4.72
C SER A 38 12.39 20.53 -6.19
N ALA A 39 13.33 20.77 -7.09
CA ALA A 39 13.21 20.39 -8.49
C ALA A 39 13.01 18.87 -8.64
N GLU A 40 13.77 18.06 -7.89
CA GLU A 40 13.70 16.60 -7.89
C GLU A 40 12.35 16.11 -7.36
N GLN A 41 11.82 16.75 -6.31
CA GLN A 41 10.49 16.44 -5.78
C GLN A 41 9.37 16.81 -6.78
N LEU A 42 9.52 17.88 -7.56
CA LEU A 42 8.59 18.20 -8.64
C LEU A 42 8.56 17.11 -9.72
N GLU A 43 9.74 16.64 -10.15
CA GLU A 43 9.85 15.52 -11.10
C GLU A 43 9.28 14.23 -10.52
N TRP A 44 9.51 13.98 -9.23
CA TRP A 44 8.94 12.82 -8.56
C TRP A 44 7.40 12.89 -8.52
N HIS A 45 6.81 14.06 -8.23
CA HIS A 45 5.36 14.24 -8.29
C HIS A 45 4.78 13.93 -9.68
N ASP A 46 5.49 14.30 -10.75
CA ASP A 46 5.05 14.07 -12.13
C ASP A 46 5.08 12.60 -12.54
N MET A 47 5.75 11.74 -11.77
CA MET A 47 5.74 10.30 -12.02
C MET A 47 4.39 9.66 -11.71
N GLU A 48 3.67 10.12 -10.68
CA GLU A 48 2.40 9.58 -10.19
C GLU A 48 2.49 8.13 -9.70
N MET A 49 2.99 7.21 -10.53
CA MET A 49 3.16 5.80 -10.15
C MET A 49 4.44 5.19 -10.70
N TYR A 50 5.02 4.32 -9.91
CA TYR A 50 6.17 3.50 -10.24
C TYR A 50 6.05 2.14 -9.54
N ALA A 51 6.84 1.16 -9.97
CA ALA A 51 6.76 -0.19 -9.47
C ALA A 51 7.86 -0.49 -8.46
N PHE A 52 7.53 -1.24 -7.42
CA PHE A 52 8.47 -1.91 -6.55
C PHE A 52 8.69 -3.34 -7.04
N VAL A 53 9.92 -3.83 -6.98
CA VAL A 53 10.28 -5.18 -7.39
C VAL A 53 11.00 -5.87 -6.24
N HIS A 54 10.25 -6.65 -5.46
CA HIS A 54 10.81 -7.51 -4.41
C HIS A 54 11.25 -8.84 -5.03
N PHE A 55 12.55 -8.98 -5.22
CA PHE A 55 13.17 -10.16 -5.79
C PHE A 55 14.54 -10.37 -5.15
N THR A 56 14.63 -11.28 -4.19
CA THR A 56 15.89 -11.69 -3.54
C THR A 56 15.89 -13.20 -3.31
N ILE A 57 16.78 -13.67 -2.46
CA ILE A 57 16.82 -15.09 -2.05
C ILE A 57 15.48 -15.51 -1.39
N ASN A 58 14.71 -14.57 -0.84
CA ASN A 58 13.41 -14.84 -0.23
C ASN A 58 12.38 -15.41 -1.22
N THR A 59 12.43 -15.02 -2.50
CA THR A 59 11.61 -15.62 -3.56
C THR A 59 11.80 -17.13 -3.64
N PHE A 60 13.00 -17.64 -3.34
CA PHE A 60 13.36 -19.07 -3.45
C PHE A 60 13.09 -19.85 -2.15
N THR A 61 13.08 -19.17 -1.01
CA THR A 61 12.83 -19.79 0.30
C THR A 61 11.36 -19.74 0.70
N GLY A 62 10.54 -18.92 0.05
CA GLY A 62 9.14 -18.70 0.41
C GLY A 62 8.97 -17.94 1.72
N LYS A 63 9.94 -17.07 2.06
CA LYS A 63 9.91 -16.21 3.24
C LYS A 63 9.71 -14.77 2.83
N GLU A 64 9.00 -13.99 3.64
CA GLU A 64 8.91 -12.52 3.49
C GLU A 64 10.17 -11.86 4.04
N TRP A 65 10.59 -12.27 5.22
CA TRP A 65 11.84 -11.83 5.84
C TRP A 65 12.75 -13.04 6.06
N GLY A 66 13.77 -13.20 5.26
CA GLY A 66 14.80 -14.21 5.49
C GLY A 66 15.49 -14.00 6.82
N TYR A 67 16.04 -15.07 7.40
CA TYR A 67 16.72 -15.01 8.69
C TYR A 67 18.19 -14.53 8.58
N GLY A 68 18.73 -14.52 7.33
CA GLY A 68 20.11 -14.17 7.02
C GLY A 68 21.06 -15.38 6.99
N ASP A 69 20.55 -16.58 7.18
CA ASP A 69 21.30 -17.84 7.05
C ASP A 69 20.96 -18.61 5.75
N GLU A 70 20.21 -17.99 4.88
CA GLU A 70 19.89 -18.52 3.56
C GLU A 70 21.16 -18.67 2.74
N LYS A 71 21.37 -19.87 2.19
CA LYS A 71 22.58 -20.15 1.41
C LYS A 71 22.48 -19.48 0.03
N PRO A 72 23.52 -18.76 -0.43
CA PRO A 72 23.52 -18.12 -1.75
C PRO A 72 23.18 -19.04 -2.92
N GLU A 73 23.45 -20.34 -2.79
CA GLU A 73 23.16 -21.36 -3.80
C GLU A 73 21.67 -21.52 -4.09
N LEU A 74 20.80 -21.07 -3.18
CA LEU A 74 19.35 -21.07 -3.39
C LEU A 74 18.90 -20.03 -4.42
N PHE A 75 19.67 -18.96 -4.62
CA PHE A 75 19.38 -17.96 -5.63
C PHE A 75 19.74 -18.47 -7.03
N HIS A 76 18.74 -19.01 -7.71
CA HIS A 76 18.94 -19.61 -9.04
C HIS A 76 17.72 -19.40 -9.95
N PRO A 77 17.43 -18.16 -10.38
CA PRO A 77 16.33 -17.91 -11.33
C PRO A 77 16.60 -18.64 -12.65
N SER A 78 15.62 -19.46 -13.09
CA SER A 78 15.77 -20.33 -14.25
C SER A 78 15.64 -19.59 -15.59
N ASP A 79 14.98 -18.42 -15.60
CA ASP A 79 14.64 -17.69 -16.83
C ASP A 79 14.54 -16.17 -16.58
N PHE A 80 15.52 -15.61 -15.86
CA PHE A 80 15.52 -14.17 -15.56
C PHE A 80 15.71 -13.34 -16.83
N ASP A 81 14.77 -12.42 -17.05
CA ASP A 81 14.80 -11.49 -18.17
C ASP A 81 14.35 -10.11 -17.71
N ALA A 82 15.32 -9.23 -17.48
CA ALA A 82 15.07 -7.86 -17.05
C ALA A 82 14.34 -7.01 -18.10
N ASP A 83 14.52 -7.32 -19.39
CA ASP A 83 13.84 -6.61 -20.48
C ASP A 83 12.32 -6.89 -20.44
N ASP A 84 11.92 -8.16 -20.30
CA ASP A 84 10.49 -8.53 -20.18
C ASP A 84 9.87 -7.95 -18.90
N LEU A 85 10.60 -8.01 -17.79
CA LEU A 85 10.17 -7.45 -16.52
C LEU A 85 9.87 -5.95 -16.63
N VAL A 86 10.86 -5.17 -17.09
CA VAL A 86 10.72 -3.70 -17.16
C VAL A 86 9.72 -3.29 -18.24
N ARG A 87 9.70 -3.97 -19.39
CA ARG A 87 8.70 -3.73 -20.44
C ARG A 87 7.29 -3.97 -19.93
N THR A 88 7.03 -5.06 -19.22
CA THR A 88 5.72 -5.35 -18.63
C THR A 88 5.25 -4.21 -17.72
N LEU A 89 6.14 -3.67 -16.89
CA LEU A 89 5.84 -2.55 -16.02
C LEU A 89 5.63 -1.23 -16.79
N ALA A 90 6.47 -0.96 -17.79
CA ALA A 90 6.32 0.20 -18.65
C ALA A 90 4.98 0.17 -19.42
N ASP A 91 4.61 -0.97 -19.99
CA ASP A 91 3.34 -1.17 -20.71
C ASP A 91 2.12 -0.97 -19.78
N ALA A 92 2.25 -1.29 -18.50
CA ALA A 92 1.23 -1.00 -17.49
C ALA A 92 1.17 0.50 -17.10
N GLY A 93 2.11 1.33 -17.56
CA GLY A 93 2.15 2.78 -17.35
C GLY A 93 3.00 3.25 -16.18
N PHE A 94 3.81 2.38 -15.58
CA PHE A 94 4.76 2.76 -14.53
C PHE A 94 5.93 3.55 -15.12
N LYS A 95 6.27 4.67 -14.48
CA LYS A 95 7.32 5.58 -14.94
C LYS A 95 8.68 5.33 -14.27
N GLY A 96 8.72 4.43 -13.30
CA GLY A 96 9.93 4.06 -12.59
C GLY A 96 9.85 2.64 -12.05
N VAL A 97 11.01 2.09 -11.70
CA VAL A 97 11.16 0.79 -11.02
C VAL A 97 12.12 0.96 -9.86
N VAL A 98 11.71 0.58 -8.67
CA VAL A 98 12.56 0.50 -7.47
C VAL A 98 12.85 -0.99 -7.22
N LEU A 99 14.13 -1.38 -7.30
CA LEU A 99 14.56 -2.76 -7.10
C LEU A 99 15.06 -2.97 -5.67
N THR A 100 14.64 -4.05 -5.00
CA THR A 100 15.22 -4.46 -3.72
C THR A 100 16.64 -5.01 -3.94
N CYS A 101 17.64 -4.12 -4.05
CA CYS A 101 19.02 -4.54 -4.27
C CYS A 101 19.57 -5.41 -3.13
N LYS A 102 19.14 -5.16 -1.90
CA LYS A 102 19.37 -5.99 -0.71
C LYS A 102 18.18 -5.84 0.23
N HIS A 103 17.51 -6.93 0.60
CA HIS A 103 16.47 -6.97 1.63
C HIS A 103 17.04 -7.30 3.02
N HIS A 104 16.21 -7.53 4.03
CA HIS A 104 16.62 -7.80 5.43
C HIS A 104 17.45 -9.08 5.59
N ASP A 105 17.32 -10.03 4.69
CA ASP A 105 18.15 -11.25 4.63
C ASP A 105 19.65 -10.95 4.40
N GLY A 106 19.98 -9.75 3.92
CA GLY A 106 21.35 -9.32 3.64
C GLY A 106 21.89 -9.77 2.28
N PHE A 107 21.11 -10.53 1.47
CA PHE A 107 21.56 -11.01 0.17
C PHE A 107 21.60 -9.88 -0.87
N CYS A 108 22.77 -9.66 -1.45
CA CYS A 108 23.00 -8.59 -2.42
C CYS A 108 22.78 -9.09 -3.86
N LEU A 109 21.90 -8.42 -4.61
CA LEU A 109 21.60 -8.74 -6.01
C LEU A 109 22.67 -8.28 -7.02
N TRP A 110 23.78 -7.74 -6.55
CA TRP A 110 24.97 -7.35 -7.33
C TRP A 110 26.24 -7.96 -6.73
N PRO A 111 27.32 -8.09 -7.50
CA PRO A 111 28.57 -8.64 -7.02
C PRO A 111 29.33 -7.62 -6.14
N THR A 112 28.76 -7.35 -4.97
CA THR A 112 29.34 -6.42 -3.98
C THR A 112 30.69 -6.90 -3.50
N LYS A 113 31.58 -5.95 -3.14
CA LYS A 113 32.89 -6.24 -2.54
C LYS A 113 32.82 -6.35 -1.01
N THR A 114 31.64 -6.17 -0.41
CA THR A 114 31.50 -6.04 1.05
C THR A 114 31.13 -7.33 1.76
N THR A 115 30.53 -8.29 1.03
CA THR A 115 30.09 -9.58 1.58
C THR A 115 30.10 -10.66 0.51
N LEU A 116 30.24 -11.92 0.92
CA LEU A 116 30.04 -13.09 0.07
C LEU A 116 28.55 -13.46 -0.06
N HIS A 117 27.67 -12.91 0.79
CA HIS A 117 26.25 -13.16 0.72
C HIS A 117 25.60 -12.34 -0.42
N SER A 118 25.86 -12.81 -1.65
CA SER A 118 25.49 -12.11 -2.88
C SER A 118 25.36 -13.03 -4.06
N VAL A 119 24.85 -12.51 -5.18
CA VAL A 119 24.77 -13.22 -6.47
C VAL A 119 26.11 -13.78 -6.95
N ALA A 120 27.24 -13.20 -6.52
CA ALA A 120 28.57 -13.69 -6.89
C ALA A 120 28.88 -15.07 -6.28
N ALA A 121 28.24 -15.45 -5.18
CA ALA A 121 28.36 -16.75 -4.56
C ALA A 121 27.24 -17.73 -4.97
N SER A 122 26.29 -17.29 -5.79
CA SER A 122 25.21 -18.13 -6.31
C SER A 122 25.65 -18.89 -7.58
N PRO A 123 25.00 -20.02 -7.92
CA PRO A 123 25.25 -20.72 -9.17
C PRO A 123 24.69 -19.97 -10.39
N TRP A 124 23.83 -19.00 -10.19
CA TRP A 124 23.22 -18.24 -11.26
C TRP A 124 24.27 -17.53 -12.13
N LYS A 125 24.19 -17.76 -13.43
CA LYS A 125 25.18 -17.28 -14.40
C LYS A 125 26.63 -17.58 -13.99
N GLN A 126 26.84 -18.68 -13.25
CA GLN A 126 28.18 -19.12 -12.76
C GLN A 126 28.84 -18.06 -11.85
N GLY A 127 28.06 -17.39 -11.01
CA GLY A 127 28.52 -16.32 -10.12
C GLY A 127 28.85 -15.00 -10.82
N LYS A 128 28.54 -14.87 -12.13
CA LYS A 128 28.80 -13.66 -12.92
C LYS A 128 27.55 -12.80 -13.14
N GLY A 129 26.44 -13.18 -12.51
CA GLY A 129 25.17 -12.47 -12.61
C GLY A 129 25.21 -11.13 -11.86
N ASP A 130 24.44 -10.15 -12.36
CA ASP A 130 24.25 -8.85 -11.73
C ASP A 130 22.84 -8.35 -12.08
N VAL A 131 21.88 -8.67 -11.18
CA VAL A 131 20.46 -8.33 -11.38
C VAL A 131 20.27 -6.80 -11.42
N VAL A 132 20.99 -6.07 -10.58
CA VAL A 132 20.92 -4.62 -10.51
C VAL A 132 21.32 -3.98 -11.84
N LYS A 133 22.40 -4.48 -12.45
CA LYS A 133 22.90 -4.02 -13.74
C LYS A 133 21.91 -4.33 -14.87
N GLU A 134 21.34 -5.54 -14.87
CA GLU A 134 20.40 -5.96 -15.92
C GLU A 134 19.11 -5.12 -15.85
N VAL A 135 18.56 -4.92 -14.64
CA VAL A 135 17.34 -4.12 -14.46
C VAL A 135 17.59 -2.64 -14.78
N SER A 136 18.70 -2.04 -14.31
CA SER A 136 19.01 -0.64 -14.59
C SER A 136 19.20 -0.37 -16.09
N ARG A 137 19.81 -1.29 -16.84
CA ARG A 137 19.93 -1.20 -18.30
C ARG A 137 18.59 -1.33 -19.00
N ALA A 138 17.74 -2.27 -18.56
CA ALA A 138 16.39 -2.40 -19.09
C ALA A 138 15.57 -1.15 -18.83
N CYS A 139 15.67 -0.52 -17.64
CA CYS A 139 15.02 0.75 -17.36
C CYS A 139 15.43 1.84 -18.37
N GLY A 140 16.74 1.99 -18.63
CA GLY A 140 17.22 2.93 -19.64
C GLY A 140 16.71 2.63 -21.06
N LYS A 141 16.61 1.35 -21.43
CA LYS A 141 16.10 0.90 -22.74
C LYS A 141 14.62 1.25 -22.96
N TYR A 142 13.79 1.10 -21.94
CA TYR A 142 12.34 1.30 -22.03
C TYR A 142 11.89 2.70 -21.54
N GLY A 143 12.83 3.61 -21.26
CA GLY A 143 12.50 4.97 -20.80
C GLY A 143 11.88 5.05 -19.42
N VAL A 144 12.14 4.05 -18.60
CA VAL A 144 11.67 3.94 -17.21
C VAL A 144 12.79 4.39 -16.28
N ARG A 145 12.49 5.16 -15.25
CA ARG A 145 13.51 5.60 -14.27
C ARG A 145 13.89 4.45 -13.32
N PHE A 146 15.17 4.35 -12.97
CA PHE A 146 15.69 3.33 -12.06
C PHE A 146 15.84 3.87 -10.64
N GLY A 147 15.37 3.12 -9.65
CA GLY A 147 15.51 3.38 -8.22
C GLY A 147 16.05 2.15 -7.49
N VAL A 148 16.60 2.37 -6.30
CA VAL A 148 17.22 1.33 -5.48
C VAL A 148 16.58 1.29 -4.10
N TYR A 149 16.35 0.08 -3.58
CA TYR A 149 16.09 -0.17 -2.18
C TYR A 149 17.31 -0.87 -1.58
N LEU A 150 17.84 -0.34 -0.49
CA LEU A 150 18.93 -0.95 0.26
C LEU A 150 18.52 -1.04 1.72
N SER A 151 18.13 -2.24 2.17
CA SER A 151 17.76 -2.46 3.56
C SER A 151 18.84 -2.01 4.53
N PRO A 152 18.53 -1.15 5.50
CA PRO A 152 19.46 -0.80 6.55
C PRO A 152 19.66 -1.95 7.55
N TRP A 153 18.66 -2.81 7.72
CA TRP A 153 18.79 -4.03 8.51
C TRP A 153 19.41 -5.14 7.68
N ASP A 154 20.41 -5.81 8.25
CA ASP A 154 21.13 -6.90 7.60
C ASP A 154 21.26 -8.06 8.60
N ARG A 155 20.42 -9.07 8.42
CA ARG A 155 20.32 -10.22 9.31
C ARG A 155 21.47 -11.22 9.09
N ASN A 156 22.20 -11.11 7.97
CA ASN A 156 23.40 -11.93 7.69
C ASN A 156 24.66 -11.35 8.32
N ALA A 157 24.83 -10.01 8.29
CA ALA A 157 26.08 -9.37 8.63
C ALA A 157 26.49 -9.57 10.11
N ALA A 158 27.63 -10.22 10.35
CA ALA A 158 28.20 -10.39 11.70
C ALA A 158 28.48 -9.05 12.40
N SER A 159 28.77 -7.99 11.64
CA SER A 159 29.05 -6.66 12.15
C SER A 159 27.80 -5.80 12.42
N TYR A 160 26.59 -6.27 12.12
CA TYR A 160 25.37 -5.47 12.36
C TYR A 160 25.29 -5.01 13.82
N GLY A 161 24.94 -3.76 14.05
CA GLY A 161 24.91 -3.14 15.36
C GLY A 161 26.26 -2.48 15.78
N THR A 162 27.29 -2.57 14.95
CA THR A 162 28.59 -1.94 15.19
C THR A 162 28.93 -0.85 14.17
N PRO A 163 29.94 0.04 14.44
CA PRO A 163 30.39 1.02 13.46
C PRO A 163 30.91 0.42 12.15
N ASP A 164 31.45 -0.83 12.20
CA ASP A 164 31.95 -1.53 11.01
C ASP A 164 30.82 -1.80 9.99
N TYR A 165 29.64 -2.14 10.50
CA TYR A 165 28.49 -2.31 9.63
C TYR A 165 28.12 -1.01 8.92
N ILE A 166 28.18 0.13 9.58
CA ILE A 166 27.87 1.42 8.96
C ILE A 166 28.85 1.73 7.81
N ARG A 167 30.15 1.39 7.99
CA ARG A 167 31.14 1.51 6.90
C ARG A 167 30.81 0.59 5.73
N MET A 168 30.44 -0.67 6.02
CA MET A 168 30.01 -1.63 5.01
C MET A 168 28.76 -1.16 4.27
N TYR A 169 27.73 -0.72 5.00
CA TYR A 169 26.47 -0.23 4.46
C TYR A 169 26.66 0.99 3.53
N ARG A 170 27.47 1.96 3.97
CA ARG A 170 27.82 3.12 3.14
C ARG A 170 28.64 2.76 1.92
N GLN A 171 29.50 1.72 2.01
CA GLN A 171 30.22 1.20 0.84
C GLN A 171 29.25 0.53 -0.15
N GLN A 172 28.26 -0.26 0.30
CA GLN A 172 27.21 -0.81 -0.54
C GLN A 172 26.41 0.30 -1.23
N LEU A 173 26.01 1.32 -0.48
CA LEU A 173 25.30 2.48 -1.03
C LEU A 173 26.14 3.22 -2.09
N LYS A 174 27.46 3.35 -1.85
CA LYS A 174 28.38 3.94 -2.82
C LYS A 174 28.47 3.10 -4.10
N GLU A 175 28.57 1.77 -3.99
CA GLU A 175 28.60 0.87 -5.15
C GLU A 175 27.34 1.07 -6.01
N LEU A 176 26.16 1.07 -5.39
CA LEU A 176 24.90 1.31 -6.09
C LEU A 176 24.83 2.70 -6.73
N ALA A 177 25.25 3.72 -6.00
CA ALA A 177 25.20 5.12 -6.48
C ALA A 177 26.20 5.43 -7.61
N THR A 178 27.23 4.60 -7.84
CA THR A 178 28.26 4.86 -8.83
C THR A 178 28.32 3.86 -9.98
N GLY A 179 27.72 2.67 -9.79
CA GLY A 179 27.87 1.54 -10.73
C GLY A 179 26.71 1.37 -11.73
N TYR A 180 25.55 2.00 -11.51
CA TYR A 180 24.31 1.59 -12.18
C TYR A 180 23.53 2.76 -12.83
N GLY A 181 24.20 3.86 -13.13
CA GLY A 181 23.60 5.02 -13.78
C GLY A 181 22.84 5.94 -12.84
N SER A 182 21.91 6.72 -13.39
CA SER A 182 21.12 7.67 -12.62
C SER A 182 20.04 6.98 -11.79
N ILE A 183 19.94 7.37 -10.52
CA ILE A 183 18.93 6.89 -9.57
C ILE A 183 17.92 8.01 -9.36
N PHE A 184 16.60 7.73 -9.56
CA PHE A 184 15.56 8.72 -9.26
C PHE A 184 15.10 8.67 -7.81
N LEU A 185 15.17 7.49 -7.18
CA LEU A 185 14.70 7.24 -5.81
C LEU A 185 15.64 6.26 -5.11
N ALA A 186 16.08 6.61 -3.91
CA ALA A 186 16.72 5.70 -2.98
C ALA A 186 15.80 5.45 -1.78
N TRP A 187 15.44 4.20 -1.59
CA TRP A 187 14.44 3.75 -0.64
C TRP A 187 15.08 3.11 0.59
N PHE A 188 14.80 3.65 1.77
CA PHE A 188 15.37 3.23 3.05
C PHE A 188 14.25 2.77 3.98
N ASP A 189 14.27 1.49 4.31
CA ASP A 189 13.26 0.85 5.15
C ASP A 189 13.35 1.30 6.62
N GLY A 190 12.19 1.42 7.26
CA GLY A 190 12.09 1.66 8.69
C GLY A 190 12.31 0.41 9.55
N ALA A 191 12.24 -0.79 8.97
CA ALA A 191 12.52 -2.03 9.68
C ALA A 191 14.02 -2.14 9.97
N ASN A 192 14.36 -2.23 11.25
CA ASN A 192 15.75 -2.33 11.68
C ASN A 192 15.86 -2.87 13.12
N GLY A 193 16.87 -3.70 13.36
CA GLY A 193 17.08 -4.37 14.64
C GLY A 193 16.09 -5.52 14.90
N GLY A 194 16.54 -6.58 15.48
CA GLY A 194 15.75 -7.77 15.75
C GLY A 194 16.58 -9.04 15.73
N ASP A 195 15.89 -10.17 15.61
CA ASP A 195 16.51 -11.50 15.50
C ASP A 195 17.21 -11.65 14.14
N GLY A 196 18.32 -12.36 14.10
CA GLY A 196 19.05 -12.63 12.87
C GLY A 196 20.15 -13.65 13.05
N TYR A 197 20.69 -14.11 11.93
CA TYR A 197 21.81 -15.04 11.87
C TYR A 197 23.12 -14.39 12.36
N TYR A 198 23.38 -13.14 11.93
CA TYR A 198 24.52 -12.31 12.34
C TYR A 198 25.86 -13.05 12.36
N GLY A 199 26.17 -13.73 11.22
CA GLY A 199 27.41 -14.48 11.09
C GLY A 199 27.51 -15.74 11.96
N GLY A 200 26.39 -16.28 12.40
CA GLY A 200 26.31 -17.49 13.26
C GLY A 200 25.96 -17.22 14.71
N ALA A 201 25.89 -15.96 15.14
CA ALA A 201 25.56 -15.60 16.52
C ALA A 201 24.11 -15.98 16.89
N ARG A 202 23.17 -15.95 15.90
CA ARG A 202 21.74 -16.33 16.06
C ARG A 202 21.11 -15.66 17.28
N GLU A 203 21.20 -14.35 17.33
CA GLU A 203 20.78 -13.55 18.47
C GLU A 203 19.82 -12.41 18.06
N ARG A 204 19.33 -11.68 19.05
CA ARG A 204 18.60 -10.44 18.84
C ARG A 204 19.53 -9.25 19.04
N ARG A 205 19.58 -8.34 18.07
CA ARG A 205 20.35 -7.09 18.17
C ARG A 205 19.44 -5.89 18.20
N SER A 206 19.63 -5.04 19.20
CA SER A 206 18.93 -3.76 19.31
C SER A 206 19.90 -2.63 18.97
N ILE A 207 19.39 -1.60 18.32
CA ILE A 207 20.14 -0.39 17.95
C ILE A 207 19.37 0.85 18.36
N ASP A 208 20.07 1.94 18.59
CA ASP A 208 19.44 3.26 18.64
C ASP A 208 19.12 3.72 17.21
N ARG A 209 17.86 3.58 16.81
CA ARG A 209 17.39 3.89 15.46
C ARG A 209 17.60 5.34 15.05
N SER A 210 17.63 6.26 16.01
CA SER A 210 17.81 7.68 15.76
C SER A 210 19.27 8.07 15.46
N ALA A 211 20.23 7.33 16.02
CA ALA A 211 21.65 7.69 15.96
C ALA A 211 22.52 6.71 15.17
N TYR A 212 22.24 5.40 15.23
CA TYR A 212 23.13 4.34 14.74
C TYR A 212 23.56 4.50 13.29
N TYR A 213 22.61 4.79 12.39
CA TYR A 213 22.92 4.91 10.96
C TYR A 213 23.51 6.26 10.56
N ASP A 214 23.50 7.26 11.47
CA ASP A 214 23.87 8.64 11.12
C ASP A 214 23.27 9.03 9.75
N TRP A 215 21.95 9.02 9.72
CA TRP A 215 21.19 9.18 8.48
C TRP A 215 21.55 10.42 7.69
N LYS A 216 21.82 11.53 8.39
CA LYS A 216 22.24 12.79 7.75
C LYS A 216 23.50 12.61 6.92
N ALA A 217 24.53 11.96 7.47
CA ALA A 217 25.77 11.70 6.75
C ALA A 217 25.56 10.62 5.68
N THR A 218 24.80 9.56 5.98
CA THR A 218 24.52 8.46 5.04
C THR A 218 23.76 8.96 3.80
N TRP A 219 22.70 9.75 3.97
CA TRP A 219 21.97 10.36 2.87
C TRP A 219 22.80 11.42 2.14
N GLY A 220 23.62 12.19 2.87
CA GLY A 220 24.55 13.15 2.30
C GLY A 220 25.55 12.52 1.33
N GLU A 221 26.05 11.32 1.65
CA GLU A 221 26.95 10.57 0.76
C GLU A 221 26.25 10.11 -0.54
N LEU A 222 24.97 9.75 -0.47
CA LEU A 222 24.17 9.47 -1.67
C LEU A 222 23.96 10.72 -2.52
N LYS A 223 23.48 11.81 -1.91
CA LYS A 223 23.17 13.07 -2.64
C LYS A 223 24.39 13.67 -3.34
N LYS A 224 25.58 13.54 -2.77
CA LYS A 224 26.84 13.95 -3.43
C LYS A 224 27.06 13.23 -4.77
N ARG A 225 26.64 11.96 -4.90
CA ARG A 225 26.85 11.12 -6.10
C ARG A 225 25.65 11.13 -7.03
N GLN A 226 24.47 11.25 -6.46
CA GLN A 226 23.16 11.23 -7.14
C GLN A 226 22.33 12.45 -6.70
N PRO A 227 22.70 13.68 -7.11
CA PRO A 227 22.01 14.89 -6.65
C PRO A 227 20.54 14.92 -7.07
N GLY A 228 20.20 14.29 -8.22
CA GLY A 228 18.83 14.18 -8.73
C GLY A 228 17.97 13.10 -8.07
N ALA A 229 18.53 12.28 -7.18
CA ALA A 229 17.74 11.25 -6.48
C ALA A 229 16.93 11.86 -5.34
N VAL A 230 15.66 11.50 -5.20
CA VAL A 230 14.88 11.73 -3.98
C VAL A 230 15.13 10.59 -2.98
N ILE A 231 15.06 10.89 -1.69
CA ILE A 231 15.27 9.94 -0.61
C ILE A 231 13.93 9.67 0.06
N PHE A 232 13.53 8.40 0.05
CA PHE A 232 12.38 7.89 0.80
C PHE A 232 12.82 7.29 2.12
N SER A 233 12.12 7.62 3.17
CA SER A 233 12.06 6.87 4.43
C SER A 233 10.76 7.21 5.17
N ASP A 234 10.53 6.59 6.33
CA ASP A 234 9.35 6.87 7.17
C ASP A 234 9.21 8.36 7.53
N VAL A 235 10.32 9.08 7.57
CA VAL A 235 10.38 10.49 7.98
C VAL A 235 10.80 11.46 6.86
N GLY A 236 11.08 10.97 5.67
CA GLY A 236 11.70 11.72 4.59
C GLY A 236 13.20 11.45 4.48
N PRO A 237 14.06 12.38 4.06
CA PRO A 237 13.85 13.84 4.00
C PRO A 237 13.05 14.34 2.80
N ASP A 238 12.96 13.56 1.70
CA ASP A 238 12.34 14.04 0.47
C ASP A 238 10.93 13.48 0.27
N VAL A 239 10.70 12.21 0.62
CA VAL A 239 9.43 11.49 0.48
C VAL A 239 9.21 10.67 1.75
N ARG A 240 7.98 10.65 2.26
CA ARG A 240 7.60 9.89 3.46
C ARG A 240 6.78 8.66 3.14
N TRP A 241 6.87 7.67 3.99
CA TRP A 241 5.91 6.58 4.03
C TRP A 241 4.52 7.07 4.45
N VAL A 242 3.49 6.58 3.78
CA VAL A 242 2.09 6.90 4.10
C VAL A 242 1.62 6.31 5.43
N GLY A 243 2.40 5.40 6.05
CA GLY A 243 2.12 4.80 7.36
C GLY A 243 1.22 3.57 7.34
N ASN A 244 0.90 3.04 6.16
CA ASN A 244 0.20 1.77 5.98
C ASN A 244 0.58 1.11 4.65
N GLU A 245 0.41 -0.21 4.57
CA GLU A 245 0.62 -1.02 3.36
C GLU A 245 -0.72 -1.45 2.71
N SER A 246 -1.81 -0.79 3.07
CA SER A 246 -3.15 -1.10 2.56
C SER A 246 -3.46 -0.41 1.24
N GLY A 247 -2.62 0.52 0.81
CA GLY A 247 -2.70 1.14 -0.51
C GLY A 247 -3.53 2.43 -0.54
N TYR A 248 -3.58 3.21 0.55
CA TYR A 248 -4.31 4.48 0.56
C TYR A 248 -3.56 5.59 1.30
N ALA A 249 -3.67 6.80 0.79
CA ALA A 249 -3.37 8.03 1.50
C ALA A 249 -4.62 8.56 2.20
N GLY A 250 -4.46 9.41 3.19
CA GLY A 250 -5.55 10.13 3.83
C GLY A 250 -6.25 11.11 2.88
N TYR A 251 -7.40 11.59 3.29
CA TYR A 251 -8.04 12.72 2.64
C TYR A 251 -8.65 13.63 3.72
N PRO A 252 -8.05 14.83 3.91
CA PRO A 252 -6.98 15.46 3.10
C PRO A 252 -5.64 14.73 3.14
N CYS A 253 -4.81 14.93 2.09
CA CYS A 253 -3.41 14.53 2.07
C CYS A 253 -2.53 15.75 1.82
N TRP A 254 -1.72 16.09 2.82
CA TRP A 254 -0.82 17.24 2.76
C TRP A 254 0.57 16.79 2.33
N ALA A 255 1.14 17.46 1.34
CA ALA A 255 2.55 17.26 0.98
C ALA A 255 3.49 17.87 2.03
N THR A 256 3.00 18.81 2.82
CA THR A 256 3.72 19.33 3.98
C THR A 256 3.67 18.34 5.14
N TYR A 257 4.80 18.20 5.87
CA TYR A 257 4.89 17.25 6.96
C TYR A 257 5.88 17.71 8.04
N THR A 258 5.53 17.43 9.29
CA THR A 258 6.41 17.53 10.44
C THR A 258 6.49 16.17 11.10
N PRO A 259 7.57 15.39 10.92
CA PRO A 259 7.76 14.11 11.59
C PRO A 259 7.68 14.28 13.10
N VAL A 260 6.98 13.38 13.79
CA VAL A 260 6.85 13.38 15.25
C VAL A 260 7.34 12.06 15.80
N PRO A 261 8.25 12.04 16.78
CA PRO A 261 8.71 10.80 17.38
C PRO A 261 7.59 10.13 18.19
N PRO A 262 7.65 8.81 18.41
CA PRO A 262 6.66 8.08 19.19
C PRO A 262 6.66 8.49 20.68
N GLN A 263 7.81 8.91 21.20
CA GLN A 263 8.01 9.34 22.58
C GLN A 263 8.50 10.79 22.62
N ALA A 264 8.01 11.58 23.57
CA ALA A 264 8.47 12.94 23.79
C ALA A 264 9.97 12.94 24.19
N GLY A 265 10.72 13.89 23.63
CA GLY A 265 12.15 14.05 23.91
C GLY A 265 13.08 13.14 23.07
N THR A 266 12.52 12.33 22.16
CA THR A 266 13.32 11.59 21.17
C THR A 266 13.23 12.26 19.79
N GLU A 267 14.18 11.93 18.89
CA GLU A 267 14.17 12.44 17.51
C GLU A 267 13.46 11.44 16.58
N PRO A 268 12.65 11.92 15.64
CA PRO A 268 12.05 11.04 14.63
C PRO A 268 13.12 10.55 13.65
N ALA A 269 13.09 9.25 13.35
CA ALA A 269 13.98 8.61 12.38
C ALA A 269 13.26 7.42 11.72
N PRO A 270 13.83 6.84 10.62
CA PRO A 270 13.32 5.60 10.05
C PRO A 270 13.17 4.50 11.11
N GLY A 271 11.99 3.92 11.21
CA GLY A 271 11.64 2.92 12.24
C GLY A 271 11.26 3.50 13.61
N THR A 272 11.22 4.84 13.77
CA THR A 272 10.83 5.48 15.04
C THR A 272 10.10 6.81 14.80
N VAL A 273 8.85 6.73 14.34
CA VAL A 273 7.99 7.88 14.05
C VAL A 273 6.53 7.52 14.38
N ARG A 274 5.68 8.51 14.56
CA ARG A 274 4.23 8.30 14.66
C ARG A 274 3.64 8.06 13.27
N TYR A 275 3.59 6.82 12.84
CA TYR A 275 3.17 6.39 11.49
C TYR A 275 1.80 6.92 11.07
N ARG A 276 0.83 6.96 11.98
CA ARG A 276 -0.53 7.46 11.69
C ARG A 276 -0.55 8.87 11.09
N LEU A 277 0.41 9.73 11.47
CA LEU A 277 0.51 11.09 10.91
C LEU A 277 1.04 11.09 9.48
N GLY A 278 1.69 10.03 9.02
CA GLY A 278 2.16 9.87 7.64
C GLY A 278 1.00 9.81 6.64
N THR A 279 -0.15 9.26 7.04
CA THR A 279 -1.31 9.03 6.16
C THR A 279 -1.88 10.34 5.61
N GLU A 280 -2.06 11.34 6.44
CA GLU A 280 -2.60 12.64 6.05
C GLU A 280 -1.51 13.71 5.84
N GLY A 281 -0.32 13.51 6.41
CA GLY A 281 0.68 14.56 6.52
C GLY A 281 0.30 15.60 7.58
N THR A 282 0.90 16.76 7.52
CA THR A 282 0.64 17.84 8.49
C THR A 282 0.26 19.10 7.73
N MET A 283 -0.97 19.56 7.90
CA MET A 283 -1.37 20.88 7.42
C MET A 283 -0.42 21.93 8.02
N ASP A 284 0.23 22.73 7.19
CA ASP A 284 1.28 23.68 7.60
C ASP A 284 2.55 23.04 8.20
N GLY A 285 2.85 21.80 7.81
CA GLY A 285 4.07 21.09 8.20
C GLY A 285 5.33 21.88 7.83
N LYS A 286 6.39 21.64 8.62
CA LYS A 286 7.66 22.37 8.51
C LYS A 286 8.41 22.09 7.21
N TYR A 287 8.24 20.89 6.62
CA TYR A 287 8.98 20.43 5.45
C TYR A 287 8.03 20.03 4.33
N TRP A 288 8.51 20.09 3.08
CA TRP A 288 7.84 19.47 1.95
C TRP A 288 8.27 18.02 1.85
N ILE A 289 7.46 17.10 2.36
CA ILE A 289 7.72 15.66 2.38
C ILE A 289 6.42 14.96 1.98
N PRO A 290 6.12 14.85 0.67
CA PRO A 290 4.91 14.22 0.16
C PRO A 290 4.86 12.73 0.48
N ALA A 291 3.67 12.15 0.48
CA ALA A 291 3.45 10.75 0.77
C ALA A 291 3.72 9.86 -0.45
N GLU A 292 4.37 8.74 -0.20
CA GLU A 292 4.36 7.55 -1.05
C GLU A 292 3.43 6.51 -0.46
N VAL A 293 2.61 5.91 -1.31
CA VAL A 293 1.76 4.76 -0.97
C VAL A 293 2.40 3.53 -1.58
N ASP A 294 3.01 2.72 -0.75
CA ASP A 294 3.54 1.41 -1.11
C ASP A 294 2.53 0.31 -0.77
N VAL A 295 2.30 -0.57 -1.72
CA VAL A 295 1.35 -1.68 -1.57
C VAL A 295 1.71 -2.79 -2.55
N SER A 296 1.52 -4.04 -2.15
CA SER A 296 1.78 -5.16 -3.06
C SER A 296 0.55 -5.53 -3.89
N ILE A 297 0.79 -5.94 -5.15
CA ILE A 297 -0.22 -6.53 -6.01
C ILE A 297 -0.71 -7.90 -5.48
N ARG A 298 0.09 -8.53 -4.62
CA ARG A 298 -0.17 -9.80 -3.93
C ARG A 298 -0.33 -9.58 -2.42
N PRO A 299 -0.80 -10.57 -1.66
CA PRO A 299 -0.81 -10.47 -0.19
C PRO A 299 0.58 -10.26 0.41
N GLY A 300 1.59 -11.01 -0.07
CA GLY A 300 2.99 -10.88 0.34
C GLY A 300 3.76 -9.85 -0.49
N TRP A 301 4.96 -9.48 0.01
CA TRP A 301 5.91 -8.63 -0.73
C TRP A 301 6.74 -9.46 -1.71
N PHE A 302 7.09 -10.70 -1.36
CA PHE A 302 7.71 -11.66 -2.27
C PHE A 302 6.66 -12.56 -2.94
N TRP A 303 7.02 -13.17 -4.05
CA TRP A 303 6.15 -14.08 -4.77
C TRP A 303 5.97 -15.40 -4.02
N HIS A 304 4.72 -15.85 -3.88
CA HIS A 304 4.34 -17.15 -3.37
C HIS A 304 3.34 -17.83 -4.32
N GLU A 305 3.56 -19.11 -4.62
CA GLU A 305 2.71 -19.85 -5.56
C GLU A 305 1.24 -19.92 -5.12
N HIS A 306 0.99 -20.12 -3.83
CA HIS A 306 -0.36 -20.19 -3.26
C HIS A 306 -1.12 -18.85 -3.30
N GLU A 307 -0.46 -17.77 -3.66
CA GLU A 307 -1.06 -16.43 -3.81
C GLU A 307 -1.47 -16.11 -5.26
N ASN A 308 -1.18 -16.98 -6.22
CA ASN A 308 -1.52 -16.73 -7.63
C ASN A 308 -3.00 -16.42 -7.85
N SER A 309 -3.89 -17.04 -7.07
CA SER A 309 -5.34 -16.76 -7.10
C SER A 309 -5.77 -15.52 -6.31
N ARG A 310 -4.84 -14.83 -5.65
CA ARG A 310 -5.09 -13.68 -4.77
C ARG A 310 -4.48 -12.38 -5.29
N VAL A 311 -4.02 -12.36 -6.52
CA VAL A 311 -3.55 -11.16 -7.20
C VAL A 311 -4.68 -10.13 -7.25
N ARG A 312 -4.39 -8.86 -6.92
CA ARG A 312 -5.38 -7.78 -6.99
C ARG A 312 -5.95 -7.64 -8.39
N THR A 313 -7.25 -7.46 -8.48
CA THR A 313 -7.92 -7.29 -9.78
C THR A 313 -7.63 -5.92 -10.39
N PRO A 314 -7.80 -5.75 -11.71
CA PRO A 314 -7.65 -4.44 -12.37
C PRO A 314 -8.47 -3.33 -11.71
N GLU A 315 -9.70 -3.65 -11.27
CA GLU A 315 -10.61 -2.71 -10.60
C GLU A 315 -10.07 -2.32 -9.22
N ASN A 316 -9.48 -3.27 -8.50
CA ASN A 316 -8.84 -2.98 -7.22
C ASN A 316 -7.61 -2.10 -7.43
N LEU A 317 -6.81 -2.33 -8.47
CA LEU A 317 -5.69 -1.47 -8.83
C LEU A 317 -6.15 -0.05 -9.21
N LEU A 318 -7.26 0.09 -9.96
CA LEU A 318 -7.85 1.40 -10.24
C LEU A 318 -8.31 2.09 -8.95
N LYS A 319 -8.89 1.35 -8.00
CA LYS A 319 -9.26 1.90 -6.70
C LYS A 319 -8.02 2.39 -5.95
N LEU A 320 -6.93 1.62 -5.92
CA LEU A 320 -5.65 2.04 -5.34
C LEU A 320 -5.12 3.32 -5.99
N TYR A 321 -5.23 3.46 -7.31
CA TYR A 321 -4.85 4.67 -8.04
C TYR A 321 -5.63 5.89 -7.54
N PHE A 322 -6.95 5.78 -7.36
CA PHE A 322 -7.77 6.87 -6.80
C PHE A 322 -7.46 7.14 -5.33
N ASP A 323 -7.19 6.10 -4.53
CA ASP A 323 -6.92 6.24 -3.09
C ASP A 323 -5.47 6.70 -2.79
N SER A 324 -4.57 6.70 -3.77
CA SER A 324 -3.18 7.17 -3.67
C SER A 324 -2.93 8.39 -4.56
N VAL A 325 -2.79 8.19 -5.86
CA VAL A 325 -2.53 9.25 -6.86
C VAL A 325 -3.66 10.27 -6.86
N GLY A 326 -4.90 9.81 -6.78
CA GLY A 326 -6.08 10.65 -6.70
C GLY A 326 -6.19 11.48 -5.42
N ARG A 327 -5.36 11.23 -4.42
CA ARG A 327 -5.26 12.01 -3.17
C ARG A 327 -3.96 12.82 -3.05
N GLY A 328 -3.18 12.91 -4.13
CA GLY A 328 -1.96 13.72 -4.20
C GLY A 328 -0.68 13.00 -3.77
N ALA A 329 -0.76 11.73 -3.37
CA ALA A 329 0.40 10.87 -3.14
C ALA A 329 0.91 10.26 -4.47
N ASN A 330 2.07 9.59 -4.46
CA ASN A 330 2.46 8.71 -5.54
C ASN A 330 2.23 7.24 -5.13
N LEU A 331 1.92 6.39 -6.11
CA LEU A 331 1.74 4.96 -5.91
C LEU A 331 3.04 4.21 -6.24
N ASN A 332 3.54 3.43 -5.28
CA ASN A 332 4.62 2.47 -5.46
C ASN A 332 4.04 1.05 -5.36
N LEU A 333 3.64 0.48 -6.52
CA LEU A 333 3.01 -0.84 -6.55
C LEU A 333 4.07 -1.92 -6.63
N ASN A 334 4.13 -2.79 -5.62
CA ASN A 334 5.03 -3.94 -5.65
C ASN A 334 4.49 -5.04 -6.57
N VAL A 335 5.35 -5.48 -7.50
CA VAL A 335 5.09 -6.55 -8.46
C VAL A 335 6.27 -7.54 -8.38
N PRO A 336 6.18 -8.57 -7.52
CA PRO A 336 7.30 -9.47 -7.27
C PRO A 336 7.45 -10.51 -8.37
N PRO A 337 8.67 -10.69 -8.94
CA PRO A 337 8.96 -11.80 -9.84
C PRO A 337 8.88 -13.16 -9.13
N ASP A 338 8.45 -14.18 -9.86
CA ASP A 338 8.43 -15.57 -9.42
C ASP A 338 9.84 -16.20 -9.43
N ARG A 339 9.95 -17.50 -9.09
CA ARG A 339 11.23 -18.23 -9.05
C ARG A 339 11.93 -18.33 -10.41
N ARG A 340 11.23 -18.11 -11.52
CA ARG A 340 11.86 -18.01 -12.85
C ARG A 340 12.63 -16.69 -12.99
N GLY A 341 12.27 -15.66 -12.20
CA GLY A 341 12.69 -14.27 -12.37
C GLY A 341 11.81 -13.50 -13.36
N ARG A 342 10.56 -13.94 -13.53
CA ARG A 342 9.55 -13.33 -14.41
C ARG A 342 8.38 -12.79 -13.60
N ILE A 343 7.72 -11.75 -14.11
CA ILE A 343 6.40 -11.39 -13.60
C ILE A 343 5.43 -12.51 -13.97
N HIS A 344 4.74 -13.04 -12.96
CA HIS A 344 3.79 -14.15 -13.14
C HIS A 344 2.62 -13.74 -14.04
N GLU A 345 2.04 -14.69 -14.76
CA GLU A 345 1.01 -14.46 -15.76
C GLU A 345 -0.25 -13.80 -15.18
N GLU A 346 -0.64 -14.14 -13.95
CA GLU A 346 -1.80 -13.51 -13.28
C GLU A 346 -1.53 -12.03 -12.94
N ASP A 347 -0.29 -11.68 -12.56
CA ASP A 347 0.10 -10.29 -12.34
C ASP A 347 0.11 -9.52 -13.66
N LYS A 348 0.68 -10.09 -14.73
CA LYS A 348 0.66 -9.49 -16.08
C LYS A 348 -0.76 -9.23 -16.56
N LYS A 349 -1.67 -10.18 -16.36
CA LYS A 349 -3.10 -10.04 -16.71
C LYS A 349 -3.78 -8.90 -15.93
N SER A 350 -3.52 -8.83 -14.63
CA SER A 350 -4.07 -7.75 -13.80
C SER A 350 -3.53 -6.39 -14.20
N LEU A 351 -2.22 -6.27 -14.44
CA LEU A 351 -1.58 -5.03 -14.87
C LEU A 351 -2.09 -4.57 -16.24
N ALA A 352 -2.24 -5.48 -17.20
CA ALA A 352 -2.79 -5.17 -18.52
C ALA A 352 -4.25 -4.69 -18.41
N GLY A 353 -5.07 -5.34 -17.58
CA GLY A 353 -6.43 -4.90 -17.31
C GLY A 353 -6.51 -3.53 -16.63
N PHE A 354 -5.62 -3.26 -15.69
CA PHE A 354 -5.49 -1.95 -15.04
C PHE A 354 -5.12 -0.86 -16.06
N ARG A 355 -4.19 -1.15 -16.96
CA ARG A 355 -3.83 -0.21 -18.04
C ARG A 355 -5.04 0.14 -18.91
N VAL A 356 -5.83 -0.86 -19.30
CA VAL A 356 -7.06 -0.64 -20.07
C VAL A 356 -8.03 0.29 -19.34
N LEU A 357 -8.21 0.11 -18.02
CA LEU A 357 -9.07 0.98 -17.22
C LEU A 357 -8.53 2.41 -17.11
N LEU A 358 -7.21 2.61 -17.00
CA LEU A 358 -6.60 3.94 -17.03
C LEU A 358 -6.76 4.60 -18.40
N ASP A 359 -6.58 3.85 -19.49
CA ASP A 359 -6.77 4.36 -20.85
C ASP A 359 -8.23 4.75 -21.09
N GLU A 360 -9.21 3.97 -20.59
CA GLU A 360 -10.63 4.31 -20.66
C GLU A 360 -10.91 5.58 -19.83
N LEU A 361 -10.39 5.69 -18.59
CA LEU A 361 -10.55 6.86 -17.74
C LEU A 361 -10.07 8.14 -18.44
N TYR A 362 -8.88 8.09 -19.04
CA TYR A 362 -8.24 9.25 -19.65
C TYR A 362 -8.45 9.38 -21.16
N SER A 363 -9.38 8.60 -21.72
CA SER A 363 -9.65 8.59 -23.19
C SER A 363 -10.21 9.92 -23.73
N ARG A 364 -11.03 10.61 -22.95
CA ARG A 364 -11.63 11.90 -23.34
C ARG A 364 -11.70 12.85 -22.16
N ASN A 365 -10.98 13.96 -22.25
CA ASN A 365 -11.18 15.07 -21.32
C ASN A 365 -12.37 15.93 -21.77
N PHE A 366 -13.48 15.89 -21.02
CA PHE A 366 -14.70 16.64 -21.34
C PHE A 366 -14.56 18.15 -21.13
N ALA A 367 -13.50 18.63 -20.46
CA ALA A 367 -13.15 20.05 -20.37
C ALA A 367 -12.39 20.56 -21.60
N SER A 368 -11.99 19.68 -22.54
CA SER A 368 -11.30 20.12 -23.75
C SER A 368 -12.21 21.01 -24.61
N GLY A 369 -11.69 22.18 -25.00
CA GLY A 369 -12.45 23.17 -25.79
C GLY A 369 -13.43 24.00 -24.94
N ALA A 370 -13.45 23.85 -23.60
CA ALA A 370 -14.26 24.70 -22.75
C ALA A 370 -13.76 26.16 -22.77
N GLN A 371 -14.67 27.10 -22.58
CA GLN A 371 -14.34 28.48 -22.26
C GLN A 371 -14.20 28.61 -20.75
N ALA A 372 -13.04 29.11 -20.30
CA ALA A 372 -12.76 29.33 -18.89
C ALA A 372 -12.92 30.80 -18.53
N GLU A 373 -13.70 31.07 -17.49
CA GLU A 373 -13.88 32.39 -16.87
C GLU A 373 -13.54 32.29 -15.39
N SER A 374 -13.18 33.38 -14.75
CA SER A 374 -12.94 33.42 -13.31
C SER A 374 -13.57 34.66 -12.66
N SER A 375 -13.79 34.61 -11.35
CA SER A 375 -14.24 35.77 -10.57
C SER A 375 -13.23 36.93 -10.65
N SER A 376 -11.95 36.60 -10.71
CA SER A 376 -10.84 37.52 -10.86
C SER A 376 -9.62 36.79 -11.42
N SER A 377 -8.64 37.56 -11.96
CA SER A 377 -7.35 37.00 -12.42
C SER A 377 -6.22 37.98 -12.12
N TRP A 378 -5.10 37.47 -11.63
CA TRP A 378 -3.87 38.23 -11.50
C TRP A 378 -3.20 38.37 -12.87
N LYS A 379 -2.50 39.50 -13.10
CA LYS A 379 -1.86 39.85 -14.40
C LYS A 379 -1.07 38.69 -15.00
N GLY A 380 -1.43 38.27 -16.20
CA GLY A 380 -0.76 37.20 -16.96
C GLY A 380 -1.13 35.77 -16.50
N HIS A 381 -2.07 35.62 -15.56
CA HIS A 381 -2.51 34.34 -14.99
C HIS A 381 -4.04 34.18 -15.16
N GLY A 382 -4.50 34.08 -16.41
CA GLY A 382 -5.90 33.97 -16.76
C GLY A 382 -6.50 32.58 -16.54
N ALA A 383 -7.84 32.50 -16.50
CA ALA A 383 -8.57 31.27 -16.24
C ALA A 383 -8.31 30.19 -17.29
N GLU A 384 -8.01 30.54 -18.52
CA GLU A 384 -7.71 29.60 -19.62
C GLU A 384 -6.51 28.70 -19.34
N GLN A 385 -5.60 29.13 -18.47
CA GLN A 385 -4.39 28.38 -18.12
C GLN A 385 -4.66 27.10 -17.31
N VAL A 386 -5.87 26.92 -16.78
CA VAL A 386 -6.24 25.65 -16.10
C VAL A 386 -6.56 24.53 -17.08
N LEU A 387 -6.65 24.80 -18.38
CA LEU A 387 -7.08 23.83 -19.39
C LEU A 387 -5.93 23.10 -20.10
N ASP A 388 -4.71 23.62 -20.04
CA ASP A 388 -3.55 23.07 -20.77
C ASP A 388 -2.82 21.96 -20.01
N ARG A 389 -3.17 21.72 -18.75
CA ARG A 389 -2.61 20.67 -17.88
C ARG A 389 -1.10 20.79 -17.65
N LYS A 390 -0.55 21.99 -17.74
CA LYS A 390 0.85 22.27 -17.48
C LYS A 390 1.02 22.93 -16.13
N ARG A 391 1.85 22.38 -15.26
CA ARG A 391 2.15 22.98 -13.96
C ARG A 391 2.80 24.37 -14.07
N THR A 392 3.42 24.69 -15.20
CA THR A 392 4.13 25.96 -15.42
C THR A 392 3.22 27.10 -15.82
N THR A 393 2.02 26.81 -16.29
CA THR A 393 0.96 27.77 -16.61
C THR A 393 -0.18 27.58 -15.62
N TYR A 394 -0.71 28.65 -15.05
CA TYR A 394 -1.71 28.53 -13.98
C TYR A 394 -2.49 29.83 -13.82
N TRP A 395 -3.75 29.69 -13.48
CA TRP A 395 -4.58 30.79 -13.03
C TRP A 395 -4.22 31.17 -11.59
N VAL A 396 -4.28 32.47 -11.28
CA VAL A 396 -4.13 33.03 -9.92
C VAL A 396 -5.25 34.03 -9.70
N ALA A 397 -5.96 33.95 -8.58
CA ALA A 397 -6.96 34.94 -8.20
C ALA A 397 -6.33 36.32 -7.90
N ALA A 398 -7.10 37.38 -8.00
CA ALA A 398 -6.68 38.68 -7.47
C ALA A 398 -6.66 38.64 -5.92
N PRO A 399 -5.73 39.35 -5.26
CA PRO A 399 -5.59 39.32 -3.80
C PRO A 399 -6.82 39.75 -3.02
N GLU A 400 -7.60 40.66 -3.60
CA GLU A 400 -8.82 41.22 -3.03
C GLU A 400 -10.06 40.36 -3.21
N ASP A 401 -9.97 39.29 -4.04
CA ASP A 401 -11.09 38.38 -4.30
C ASP A 401 -11.38 37.50 -3.07
N LYS A 402 -12.52 37.71 -2.47
CA LYS A 402 -12.98 36.97 -1.27
C LYS A 402 -13.70 35.66 -1.61
N HIS A 403 -14.08 35.47 -2.87
CA HIS A 403 -14.84 34.32 -3.35
C HIS A 403 -14.25 33.79 -4.67
N PRO A 404 -12.95 33.46 -4.69
CA PRO A 404 -12.27 33.07 -5.91
C PRO A 404 -12.86 31.80 -6.50
N CYS A 405 -13.21 31.88 -7.78
CA CYS A 405 -13.73 30.73 -8.50
C CYS A 405 -13.30 30.75 -9.97
N VAL A 406 -13.26 29.54 -10.57
CA VAL A 406 -13.09 29.32 -11.99
C VAL A 406 -14.33 28.61 -12.52
N VAL A 407 -14.88 29.09 -13.63
CA VAL A 407 -16.05 28.55 -14.32
C VAL A 407 -15.65 28.04 -15.68
N LEU A 408 -15.94 26.81 -15.98
CA LEU A 408 -15.84 26.21 -17.29
C LEU A 408 -17.23 26.17 -17.94
N LYS A 409 -17.36 26.75 -19.15
CA LYS A 409 -18.52 26.57 -20.03
C LYS A 409 -18.13 25.52 -21.07
N LEU A 410 -18.75 24.36 -21.00
CA LEU A 410 -18.45 23.26 -21.92
C LEU A 410 -18.99 23.55 -23.32
N PRO A 411 -18.32 23.07 -24.39
CA PRO A 411 -18.79 23.29 -25.77
C PRO A 411 -20.18 22.70 -26.02
N GLU A 412 -20.50 21.59 -25.36
CA GLU A 412 -21.77 20.89 -25.37
C GLU A 412 -22.03 20.25 -24.01
N PRO A 413 -23.28 19.95 -23.62
CA PRO A 413 -23.54 19.18 -22.42
C PRO A 413 -22.82 17.85 -22.47
N ALA A 414 -22.04 17.53 -21.42
CA ALA A 414 -21.20 16.35 -21.36
C ALA A 414 -21.52 15.48 -20.16
N ALA A 415 -21.46 14.15 -20.35
CA ALA A 415 -21.68 13.16 -19.30
C ALA A 415 -20.36 12.74 -18.66
N PHE A 416 -20.13 13.13 -17.40
CA PHE A 416 -18.91 12.82 -16.64
C PHE A 416 -19.25 12.53 -15.16
N ASP A 417 -18.28 11.97 -14.44
CA ASP A 417 -18.42 11.68 -13.00
C ASP A 417 -17.09 11.79 -12.24
N VAL A 418 -16.00 12.23 -12.91
CA VAL A 418 -14.69 12.47 -12.29
C VAL A 418 -14.19 13.86 -12.64
N ILE A 419 -13.67 14.57 -11.64
CA ILE A 419 -12.91 15.81 -11.82
C ILE A 419 -11.48 15.63 -11.30
N ARG A 420 -10.51 16.14 -12.04
CA ARG A 420 -9.12 16.27 -11.60
C ARG A 420 -8.78 17.74 -11.48
N LEU A 421 -8.24 18.12 -10.33
CA LEU A 421 -7.74 19.45 -10.02
C LEU A 421 -6.26 19.38 -9.64
N ALA A 422 -5.50 20.44 -9.94
CA ALA A 422 -4.10 20.56 -9.48
C ALA A 422 -3.74 22.01 -9.16
N GLU A 423 -2.92 22.19 -8.13
CA GLU A 423 -2.25 23.44 -7.80
C GLU A 423 -0.85 23.49 -8.45
N PRO A 424 -0.34 24.68 -8.81
CA PRO A 424 1.07 24.88 -9.15
C PRO A 424 1.93 24.77 -7.88
N ILE A 425 2.27 23.54 -7.47
CA ILE A 425 2.89 23.25 -6.18
C ILE A 425 4.27 23.88 -5.98
N GLN A 426 4.93 24.34 -7.03
CA GLN A 426 6.13 25.21 -6.92
C GLN A 426 5.84 26.51 -6.15
N LEU A 427 4.57 26.91 -6.06
CA LEU A 427 4.11 28.00 -5.22
C LEU A 427 3.66 27.55 -3.81
N GLY A 428 3.80 26.28 -3.49
CA GLY A 428 3.31 25.64 -2.26
C GLY A 428 1.86 25.16 -2.36
N GLN A 429 1.44 24.35 -1.39
CA GLN A 429 0.06 23.87 -1.28
C GLN A 429 -0.79 24.90 -0.55
N ARG A 430 -1.73 25.54 -1.25
CA ARG A 430 -2.43 26.75 -0.78
C ARG A 430 -3.86 26.49 -0.38
N VAL A 431 -4.59 25.68 -1.17
CA VAL A 431 -6.03 25.45 -0.99
C VAL A 431 -6.29 24.50 0.18
N ARG A 432 -7.26 24.88 1.03
CA ARG A 432 -7.66 24.13 2.23
C ARG A 432 -9.10 23.68 2.23
N LYS A 433 -9.93 24.34 1.44
CA LYS A 433 -11.31 23.92 1.23
C LYS A 433 -11.81 24.46 -0.08
N PHE A 434 -12.48 23.59 -0.83
CA PHE A 434 -13.11 23.96 -2.10
C PHE A 434 -14.39 23.15 -2.28
N ARG A 435 -15.27 23.66 -3.16
CA ARG A 435 -16.40 22.90 -3.68
C ARG A 435 -16.46 22.99 -5.19
N VAL A 436 -17.04 21.97 -5.79
CA VAL A 436 -17.31 21.92 -7.21
C VAL A 436 -18.81 21.91 -7.41
N GLU A 437 -19.28 22.77 -8.29
CA GLU A 437 -20.67 22.86 -8.70
C GLU A 437 -20.80 22.54 -10.18
N VAL A 438 -21.91 21.95 -10.58
CA VAL A 438 -22.25 21.66 -11.97
C VAL A 438 -23.52 22.38 -12.37
N ARG A 439 -23.61 22.76 -13.66
CA ARG A 439 -24.79 23.36 -14.24
C ARG A 439 -25.55 22.34 -15.06
N GLU A 440 -26.71 21.94 -14.55
CA GLU A 440 -27.64 21.00 -15.19
C GLU A 440 -28.94 21.76 -15.50
N ASN A 441 -29.42 21.73 -16.74
CA ASN A 441 -30.65 22.43 -17.15
C ASN A 441 -30.65 23.94 -16.76
N GLY A 442 -29.49 24.58 -16.87
CA GLY A 442 -29.34 26.00 -16.56
C GLY A 442 -29.18 26.35 -15.09
N GLN A 443 -29.28 25.38 -14.18
CA GLN A 443 -29.18 25.59 -12.74
C GLN A 443 -27.91 25.03 -12.14
N TRP A 444 -27.24 25.81 -11.27
CA TRP A 444 -26.07 25.41 -10.54
C TRP A 444 -26.43 24.61 -9.29
N SER A 445 -25.79 23.47 -9.09
CA SER A 445 -25.92 22.65 -7.89
C SER A 445 -24.55 22.16 -7.41
N LYS A 446 -24.39 22.00 -6.10
CA LYS A 446 -23.19 21.39 -5.53
C LYS A 446 -23.08 19.94 -6.02
N TRP A 447 -21.89 19.58 -6.53
CA TRP A 447 -21.61 18.24 -7.03
C TRP A 447 -20.65 17.47 -6.12
N THR A 448 -19.52 18.10 -5.73
CA THR A 448 -18.56 17.51 -4.80
C THR A 448 -17.81 18.61 -4.05
N GLU A 449 -17.03 18.24 -3.06
CA GLU A 449 -16.20 19.16 -2.27
C GLU A 449 -14.93 18.48 -1.80
N GLY A 450 -13.96 19.27 -1.33
CA GLY A 450 -12.71 18.72 -0.83
C GLY A 450 -11.97 19.67 0.10
N ALA A 451 -10.97 19.10 0.79
CA ALA A 451 -10.18 19.81 1.80
C ALA A 451 -8.77 20.19 1.32
N SER A 452 -8.20 19.50 0.33
CA SER A 452 -6.87 19.80 -0.22
C SER A 452 -6.81 19.45 -1.71
N ILE A 453 -6.02 20.19 -2.47
CA ILE A 453 -5.75 19.90 -3.89
C ILE A 453 -4.32 19.42 -4.04
N GLY A 454 -3.32 20.27 -3.76
CA GLY A 454 -1.90 19.95 -3.89
C GLY A 454 -1.49 19.61 -5.30
N ALA A 455 -0.56 18.66 -5.46
CA ALA A 455 -0.05 18.25 -6.78
C ALA A 455 -1.17 17.77 -7.71
N ARG A 456 -2.21 17.13 -7.15
CA ARG A 456 -3.44 16.70 -7.83
C ARG A 456 -4.47 16.18 -6.83
N VAL A 457 -5.72 16.22 -7.22
CA VAL A 457 -6.80 15.49 -6.59
C VAL A 457 -7.78 14.98 -7.65
N LEU A 458 -8.18 13.72 -7.57
CA LEU A 458 -9.24 13.12 -8.37
C LEU A 458 -10.44 12.86 -7.48
N LEU A 459 -11.57 13.47 -7.80
CA LEU A 459 -12.82 13.27 -7.07
C LEU A 459 -13.85 12.62 -7.99
N LYS A 460 -14.43 11.53 -7.52
CA LYS A 460 -15.58 10.90 -8.16
C LYS A 460 -16.85 11.42 -7.51
N GLY A 461 -17.71 12.03 -8.33
CA GLY A 461 -19.05 12.46 -7.94
C GLY A 461 -20.14 11.53 -8.47
N ARG A 462 -21.41 11.91 -8.27
CA ARG A 462 -22.50 11.27 -9.00
C ARG A 462 -22.34 11.49 -10.51
N PRO A 463 -22.77 10.55 -11.38
CA PRO A 463 -22.84 10.81 -12.81
C PRO A 463 -23.74 12.01 -13.11
N VAL A 464 -23.28 12.93 -13.95
CA VAL A 464 -24.02 14.13 -14.37
C VAL A 464 -23.94 14.33 -15.86
N THR A 465 -24.94 15.00 -16.43
CA THR A 465 -24.86 15.60 -17.77
C THR A 465 -25.00 17.10 -17.60
N ALA A 466 -23.86 17.80 -17.72
CA ALA A 466 -23.79 19.24 -17.41
C ALA A 466 -23.14 20.01 -18.56
N ASP A 467 -23.50 21.27 -18.69
CA ASP A 467 -22.94 22.23 -19.66
C ASP A 467 -21.97 23.24 -19.02
N GLY A 468 -21.78 23.16 -17.68
CA GLY A 468 -20.86 24.01 -16.96
C GLY A 468 -20.37 23.40 -15.66
N VAL A 469 -19.12 23.74 -15.28
CA VAL A 469 -18.49 23.36 -14.01
C VAL A 469 -17.92 24.59 -13.35
N ARG A 470 -18.14 24.77 -12.06
CA ARG A 470 -17.57 25.85 -11.26
C ARG A 470 -16.79 25.30 -10.09
N VAL A 471 -15.53 25.65 -9.98
CA VAL A 471 -14.66 25.35 -8.84
C VAL A 471 -14.56 26.59 -7.97
N VAL A 472 -15.09 26.53 -6.76
CA VAL A 472 -15.08 27.63 -5.78
C VAL A 472 -14.07 27.31 -4.70
N LEU A 473 -13.10 28.19 -4.49
CA LEU A 473 -12.04 28.04 -3.50
C LEU A 473 -12.46 28.74 -2.20
N GLU A 474 -12.97 27.97 -1.23
CA GLU A 474 -13.60 28.52 -0.01
C GLU A 474 -12.60 28.94 1.05
N GLN A 475 -11.48 28.23 1.14
CA GLN A 475 -10.41 28.54 2.09
C GLN A 475 -9.05 28.30 1.46
N SER A 476 -8.14 29.25 1.63
CA SER A 476 -6.78 29.17 1.16
C SER A 476 -5.84 29.92 2.11
N ARG A 477 -4.61 29.43 2.27
CA ARG A 477 -3.59 30.07 3.11
C ARG A 477 -2.89 31.25 2.44
N ALA A 478 -2.87 31.26 1.12
CA ALA A 478 -2.35 32.35 0.30
C ALA A 478 -3.32 32.54 -0.87
N VAL A 479 -3.08 33.54 -1.71
CA VAL A 479 -3.87 33.74 -2.93
C VAL A 479 -3.95 32.43 -3.69
N PRO A 480 -5.14 31.88 -3.97
CA PRO A 480 -5.26 30.56 -4.59
C PRO A 480 -4.85 30.57 -6.03
N ALA A 481 -4.31 29.45 -6.48
CA ALA A 481 -3.87 29.22 -7.85
C ALA A 481 -4.22 27.78 -8.28
N LEU A 482 -4.62 27.61 -9.53
CA LEU A 482 -4.90 26.30 -10.14
C LEU A 482 -4.18 26.18 -11.48
N CYS A 483 -3.58 25.03 -11.75
CA CYS A 483 -2.96 24.72 -13.03
C CYS A 483 -3.71 23.62 -13.83
N GLU A 484 -4.70 22.96 -13.22
CA GLU A 484 -5.52 21.97 -13.94
C GLU A 484 -6.96 21.95 -13.41
N ILE A 485 -7.91 21.96 -14.35
CA ILE A 485 -9.29 21.52 -14.17
C ILE A 485 -9.61 20.62 -15.37
N SER A 486 -9.77 19.32 -15.14
CA SER A 486 -10.13 18.38 -16.20
C SER A 486 -11.26 17.45 -15.74
N LEU A 487 -12.08 17.01 -16.70
CA LEU A 487 -13.29 16.25 -16.46
C LEU A 487 -13.23 14.91 -17.19
N TRP A 488 -13.55 13.84 -16.49
CA TRP A 488 -13.38 12.49 -16.96
C TRP A 488 -14.60 11.64 -16.64
N LYS A 489 -14.70 10.49 -17.28
CA LYS A 489 -15.72 9.50 -16.99
C LYS A 489 -15.06 8.27 -16.38
N TYR A 490 -15.55 7.87 -15.20
CA TYR A 490 -15.07 6.66 -14.54
C TYR A 490 -15.37 5.45 -15.42
N PRO A 491 -14.44 4.54 -15.62
CA PRO A 491 -14.64 3.34 -16.43
C PRO A 491 -15.83 2.54 -15.94
N VAL A 492 -16.60 1.99 -16.86
CA VAL A 492 -17.69 1.07 -16.48
C VAL A 492 -17.09 -0.24 -16.03
N ILE A 493 -17.05 -0.44 -14.73
CA ILE A 493 -16.50 -1.63 -14.11
C ILE A 493 -17.60 -2.64 -13.85
N LEU A 494 -17.38 -3.84 -14.31
CA LEU A 494 -18.15 -4.99 -13.89
C LEU A 494 -17.38 -5.65 -12.74
N ASN A 495 -17.79 -5.36 -11.51
CA ASN A 495 -17.11 -5.87 -10.33
C ASN A 495 -17.18 -7.39 -10.28
N ALA A 496 -16.07 -8.00 -9.89
CA ALA A 496 -16.06 -9.42 -9.56
C ALA A 496 -17.07 -9.70 -8.43
N PRO A 497 -17.79 -10.82 -8.46
CA PRO A 497 -18.74 -11.16 -7.43
C PRO A 497 -18.08 -11.27 -6.06
N ALA A 498 -18.70 -10.74 -5.02
CA ALA A 498 -18.32 -11.04 -3.66
C ALA A 498 -18.69 -12.48 -3.34
N VAL A 499 -17.78 -13.23 -2.74
CA VAL A 499 -18.01 -14.61 -2.28
C VAL A 499 -17.96 -14.59 -0.77
N ASN A 500 -19.08 -14.86 -0.13
CA ASN A 500 -19.20 -14.96 1.33
C ASN A 500 -19.58 -16.39 1.74
N TYR A 501 -19.19 -16.78 2.93
CA TYR A 501 -19.55 -18.08 3.51
C TYR A 501 -19.78 -17.95 5.01
N ASP A 502 -20.58 -18.87 5.55
CA ASP A 502 -20.83 -18.96 6.98
C ASP A 502 -20.19 -20.24 7.59
N ARG A 503 -20.27 -20.36 8.91
CA ARG A 503 -19.76 -21.52 9.67
C ARG A 503 -20.41 -22.87 9.32
N ASN A 504 -21.54 -22.85 8.59
CA ASN A 504 -22.21 -24.05 8.11
C ASN A 504 -21.68 -24.48 6.73
N GLY A 505 -20.76 -23.72 6.13
CA GLY A 505 -20.30 -23.93 4.76
C GLY A 505 -21.31 -23.49 3.71
N ARG A 506 -22.30 -22.67 4.06
CA ARG A 506 -23.25 -22.04 3.13
C ARG A 506 -22.55 -20.87 2.43
N VAL A 507 -22.43 -20.96 1.12
CA VAL A 507 -21.79 -19.95 0.27
C VAL A 507 -22.86 -19.07 -0.37
N THR A 508 -22.61 -17.75 -0.35
CA THR A 508 -23.42 -16.74 -1.05
C THR A 508 -22.54 -15.95 -2.00
N LEU A 509 -23.04 -15.69 -3.20
CA LEU A 509 -22.38 -14.84 -4.18
C LEU A 509 -23.22 -13.57 -4.36
N ALA A 510 -22.56 -12.41 -4.42
CA ALA A 510 -23.22 -11.13 -4.64
C ALA A 510 -22.47 -10.31 -5.69
N SER A 511 -23.20 -9.58 -6.50
CA SER A 511 -22.69 -8.63 -7.49
C SER A 511 -23.71 -7.51 -7.69
N ALA A 512 -23.47 -6.58 -8.64
CA ALA A 512 -24.43 -5.55 -9.00
C ALA A 512 -25.74 -6.15 -9.49
N GLU A 513 -26.81 -5.38 -9.41
CA GLU A 513 -28.13 -5.81 -9.95
C GLU A 513 -28.08 -6.09 -11.44
N ASN A 514 -28.90 -7.03 -11.89
CA ASN A 514 -29.07 -7.41 -13.30
C ASN A 514 -27.82 -8.01 -13.97
N VAL A 515 -26.88 -8.57 -13.21
CA VAL A 515 -25.75 -9.35 -13.75
C VAL A 515 -25.97 -10.84 -13.56
N VAL A 516 -25.45 -11.65 -14.47
CA VAL A 516 -25.39 -13.11 -14.32
C VAL A 516 -24.10 -13.47 -13.62
N ILE A 517 -24.15 -14.19 -12.51
CA ILE A 517 -22.96 -14.71 -11.85
C ILE A 517 -22.76 -16.16 -12.28
N ARG A 518 -21.60 -16.48 -12.86
CA ARG A 518 -21.16 -17.85 -13.13
C ARG A 518 -20.09 -18.25 -12.13
N TYR A 519 -20.12 -19.51 -11.69
CA TYR A 519 -19.16 -19.97 -10.68
C TYR A 519 -18.79 -21.44 -10.88
N THR A 520 -17.67 -21.82 -10.26
CA THR A 520 -17.16 -23.18 -10.11
C THR A 520 -16.84 -23.44 -8.63
N THR A 521 -16.74 -24.69 -8.21
CA THR A 521 -16.41 -25.10 -6.83
C THR A 521 -15.18 -25.98 -6.76
N ASP A 522 -14.57 -26.28 -7.90
CA ASP A 522 -13.39 -27.13 -8.11
C ASP A 522 -12.12 -26.33 -8.40
N GLY A 523 -12.21 -24.97 -8.38
CA GLY A 523 -11.09 -24.08 -8.68
C GLY A 523 -10.81 -23.84 -10.16
N THR A 524 -11.63 -24.41 -11.07
CA THR A 524 -11.55 -24.10 -12.51
C THR A 524 -12.09 -22.71 -12.82
N GLU A 525 -11.65 -22.09 -13.93
CA GLU A 525 -12.14 -20.78 -14.35
C GLU A 525 -13.62 -20.82 -14.78
N PRO A 526 -14.48 -19.92 -14.26
CA PRO A 526 -15.86 -19.84 -14.70
C PRO A 526 -15.95 -19.48 -16.19
N GLY A 527 -16.63 -20.31 -16.97
CA GLY A 527 -16.87 -20.13 -18.40
C GLY A 527 -18.36 -20.12 -18.75
N PRO A 528 -18.72 -20.01 -20.05
CA PRO A 528 -20.11 -19.95 -20.49
C PRO A 528 -20.97 -21.16 -20.06
N GLN A 529 -20.32 -22.32 -19.84
CA GLN A 529 -20.98 -23.56 -19.41
C GLN A 529 -20.98 -23.76 -17.88
N SER A 530 -20.30 -22.89 -17.12
CA SER A 530 -20.28 -22.98 -15.65
C SER A 530 -21.64 -22.66 -15.05
N ALA A 531 -21.90 -23.19 -13.86
CA ALA A 531 -23.14 -23.00 -13.14
C ALA A 531 -23.48 -21.52 -12.97
N MET A 532 -24.74 -21.16 -13.17
CA MET A 532 -25.26 -19.83 -12.84
C MET A 532 -25.71 -19.79 -11.40
N TYR A 533 -25.27 -18.79 -10.66
CA TYR A 533 -25.69 -18.58 -9.29
C TYR A 533 -27.14 -18.06 -9.25
N ARG A 534 -28.00 -18.82 -8.56
CA ARG A 534 -29.40 -18.44 -8.33
C ARG A 534 -29.75 -18.40 -6.85
N ASN A 535 -29.16 -19.33 -6.08
CA ASN A 535 -29.43 -19.49 -4.66
C ASN A 535 -28.14 -19.85 -3.92
N PRO A 536 -28.02 -19.58 -2.61
CA PRO A 536 -26.93 -20.06 -1.79
C PRO A 536 -26.78 -21.59 -1.89
N PHE A 537 -25.53 -22.06 -1.85
CA PHE A 537 -25.20 -23.49 -1.91
C PHE A 537 -24.25 -23.87 -0.76
N PHE A 538 -24.05 -25.16 -0.52
CA PHE A 538 -23.26 -25.67 0.58
C PHE A 538 -22.00 -26.37 0.08
N LEU A 539 -20.86 -26.17 0.80
CA LEU A 539 -19.59 -26.86 0.60
C LEU A 539 -19.18 -27.58 1.88
N PRO A 540 -19.71 -28.79 2.16
CA PRO A 540 -19.49 -29.48 3.42
C PRO A 540 -18.04 -29.98 3.61
N ALA A 541 -17.27 -30.08 2.54
CA ALA A 541 -15.85 -30.45 2.56
C ALA A 541 -14.92 -29.22 2.44
N GLY A 542 -15.48 -28.02 2.36
CA GLY A 542 -14.72 -26.86 1.88
C GLY A 542 -14.44 -26.95 0.40
N GLY A 543 -13.63 -26.05 -0.13
CA GLY A 543 -13.24 -26.05 -1.54
C GLY A 543 -12.81 -24.68 -2.05
N THR A 544 -12.53 -24.57 -3.34
CA THR A 544 -12.19 -23.31 -3.98
C THR A 544 -13.34 -22.86 -4.86
N VAL A 545 -14.00 -21.76 -4.48
CA VAL A 545 -15.03 -21.12 -5.29
C VAL A 545 -14.38 -20.07 -6.17
N LYS A 546 -14.58 -20.17 -7.49
CA LYS A 546 -14.29 -19.11 -8.45
C LYS A 546 -15.59 -18.57 -9.03
N ALA A 547 -15.74 -17.25 -9.09
CA ALA A 547 -16.95 -16.61 -9.58
C ALA A 547 -16.62 -15.39 -10.46
N ALA A 548 -17.38 -15.22 -11.53
CA ALA A 548 -17.32 -14.06 -12.42
C ALA A 548 -18.73 -13.55 -12.72
N ALA A 549 -18.88 -12.22 -12.82
CA ALA A 549 -20.10 -11.57 -13.27
C ALA A 549 -20.07 -11.34 -14.79
N GLU A 550 -21.20 -11.55 -15.43
CA GLU A 550 -21.39 -11.31 -16.87
C GLU A 550 -22.54 -10.30 -17.08
N TYR A 551 -22.31 -9.31 -17.91
CA TYR A 551 -23.30 -8.32 -18.27
C TYR A 551 -23.10 -7.83 -19.71
N ARG A 552 -24.12 -7.98 -20.55
CA ARG A 552 -24.10 -7.55 -21.96
C ARG A 552 -22.86 -7.99 -22.73
N GLY A 553 -22.44 -9.25 -22.56
CA GLY A 553 -21.28 -9.83 -23.24
C GLY A 553 -19.92 -9.45 -22.63
N ARG A 554 -19.90 -8.63 -21.57
CA ARG A 554 -18.68 -8.31 -20.81
C ARG A 554 -18.59 -9.23 -19.60
N LYS A 555 -17.37 -9.61 -19.21
CA LYS A 555 -17.09 -10.46 -18.06
C LYS A 555 -16.22 -9.68 -17.06
N SER A 556 -16.55 -9.79 -15.78
CA SER A 556 -15.69 -9.26 -14.71
C SER A 556 -14.39 -10.03 -14.59
N SER A 557 -13.44 -9.51 -13.83
CA SER A 557 -12.42 -10.34 -13.20
C SER A 557 -13.06 -11.45 -12.36
N VAL A 558 -12.29 -12.52 -12.14
CA VAL A 558 -12.74 -13.70 -11.37
C VAL A 558 -12.40 -13.50 -9.90
N THR A 559 -13.38 -13.60 -9.02
CA THR A 559 -13.13 -13.79 -7.60
C THR A 559 -12.76 -15.24 -7.35
N THR A 560 -11.66 -15.45 -6.64
CA THR A 560 -11.28 -16.76 -6.11
C THR A 560 -11.33 -16.72 -4.60
N GLN A 561 -12.14 -17.59 -3.99
CA GLN A 561 -12.27 -17.69 -2.55
C GLN A 561 -12.10 -19.15 -2.11
N ILE A 562 -11.15 -19.36 -1.23
CA ILE A 562 -11.00 -20.65 -0.54
C ILE A 562 -12.00 -20.66 0.62
N ILE A 563 -12.88 -21.65 0.62
CA ILE A 563 -13.87 -21.87 1.66
C ILE A 563 -13.31 -22.93 2.59
N PRO A 564 -13.07 -22.62 3.87
CA PRO A 564 -12.62 -23.62 4.85
C PRO A 564 -13.68 -24.68 5.10
N VAL A 565 -13.27 -25.76 5.71
CA VAL A 565 -14.20 -26.80 6.24
C VAL A 565 -15.14 -26.13 7.24
N PRO A 566 -16.47 -26.42 7.17
CA PRO A 566 -17.45 -25.84 8.10
C PRO A 566 -17.10 -26.04 9.57
N THR A 567 -17.22 -24.98 10.36
CA THR A 567 -16.88 -24.98 11.81
C THR A 567 -18.10 -25.20 12.72
N ARG A 568 -19.29 -25.48 12.16
CA ARG A 568 -20.55 -25.62 12.93
C ARG A 568 -20.46 -26.61 14.08
N ASP A 569 -19.83 -27.75 13.82
CA ASP A 569 -19.73 -28.83 14.77
C ASP A 569 -18.45 -28.78 15.64
N TRP A 570 -17.66 -27.69 15.45
CA TRP A 570 -16.43 -27.48 16.18
C TRP A 570 -16.73 -27.01 17.62
N LYS A 571 -15.88 -27.41 18.55
CA LYS A 571 -15.92 -27.00 19.96
C LYS A 571 -14.52 -26.62 20.40
N VAL A 572 -14.41 -25.57 21.17
CA VAL A 572 -13.18 -25.30 21.90
C VAL A 572 -13.17 -26.23 23.13
N VAL A 573 -12.13 -27.06 23.26
CA VAL A 573 -11.99 -28.04 24.34
C VAL A 573 -11.00 -27.60 25.39
N ALA A 574 -10.02 -26.79 25.04
CA ALA A 574 -9.13 -26.11 25.96
C ALA A 574 -8.67 -24.76 25.37
N GLY A 575 -8.55 -23.81 26.24
CA GLY A 575 -8.01 -22.48 25.95
C GLY A 575 -7.45 -21.90 27.24
N GLU A 576 -6.39 -21.12 27.13
CA GLU A 576 -5.89 -20.32 28.25
C GLU A 576 -7.02 -19.44 28.80
N ARG A 577 -6.97 -19.04 30.08
CA ARG A 577 -7.97 -18.15 30.69
C ARG A 577 -8.23 -16.94 29.78
N SER A 578 -9.49 -16.78 29.41
CA SER A 578 -9.91 -15.78 28.40
C SER A 578 -10.81 -14.71 29.03
N ALA A 579 -10.71 -13.50 28.51
CA ALA A 579 -11.65 -12.40 28.79
C ALA A 579 -12.92 -12.49 27.93
N ALA A 580 -12.93 -13.30 26.86
CA ALA A 580 -14.04 -13.53 25.94
C ALA A 580 -14.27 -15.02 25.70
N ALA A 581 -15.45 -15.39 25.24
CA ALA A 581 -15.77 -16.78 24.94
C ALA A 581 -14.81 -17.31 23.84
N PRO A 582 -14.13 -18.46 24.08
CA PRO A 582 -13.15 -18.97 23.12
C PRO A 582 -13.78 -19.42 21.81
N GLU A 583 -15.07 -19.66 21.75
CA GLU A 583 -15.84 -19.95 20.53
C GLU A 583 -15.85 -18.83 19.52
N LEU A 584 -15.53 -17.58 19.93
CA LEU A 584 -15.37 -16.44 19.02
C LEU A 584 -14.22 -16.63 18.03
N ALA A 585 -13.29 -17.54 18.28
CA ALA A 585 -12.22 -17.90 17.33
C ALA A 585 -12.69 -18.85 16.22
N ILE A 586 -13.93 -19.36 16.25
CA ILE A 586 -14.49 -20.36 15.32
C ILE A 586 -15.96 -20.07 14.97
N ASP A 587 -16.47 -18.88 15.24
CA ASP A 587 -17.88 -18.52 15.04
C ASP A 587 -18.23 -18.13 13.60
N GLY A 588 -17.23 -17.96 12.73
CA GLY A 588 -17.38 -17.57 11.33
C GLY A 588 -17.48 -16.06 11.11
N ASP A 589 -17.25 -15.27 12.16
CA ASP A 589 -17.28 -13.81 12.10
C ASP A 589 -15.91 -13.21 12.46
N SER A 590 -15.12 -12.83 11.48
CA SER A 590 -13.80 -12.22 11.70
C SER A 590 -13.84 -10.83 12.36
N SER A 591 -15.02 -10.28 12.66
CA SER A 591 -15.18 -9.05 13.45
C SER A 591 -15.22 -9.32 14.95
N THR A 592 -15.49 -10.57 15.35
CA THR A 592 -15.39 -11.03 16.74
C THR A 592 -13.96 -11.46 17.06
N LEU A 593 -13.64 -11.62 18.33
CA LEU A 593 -12.27 -11.87 18.76
C LEU A 593 -12.21 -12.66 20.06
N TRP A 594 -11.52 -13.80 20.03
CA TRP A 594 -11.00 -14.42 21.22
C TRP A 594 -9.61 -13.89 21.56
N HIS A 595 -9.33 -13.69 22.84
CA HIS A 595 -7.98 -13.39 23.32
C HIS A 595 -7.77 -13.96 24.73
N THR A 596 -6.53 -14.34 25.02
CA THR A 596 -6.14 -14.76 26.36
C THR A 596 -6.15 -13.56 27.32
N HIS A 597 -6.38 -13.81 28.61
CA HIS A 597 -6.41 -12.75 29.60
C HIS A 597 -5.00 -12.27 29.93
N ALA A 598 -4.78 -10.97 29.86
CA ALA A 598 -3.52 -10.34 30.27
C ALA A 598 -3.77 -9.51 31.53
N ALA A 599 -3.70 -10.13 32.71
CA ALA A 599 -3.50 -9.36 33.93
C ALA A 599 -2.03 -8.93 34.04
N PRO A 600 -1.71 -7.74 34.58
CA PRO A 600 -0.32 -7.33 34.79
C PRO A 600 0.42 -8.38 35.62
N GLY A 601 1.44 -9.03 35.02
CA GLY A 601 2.26 -10.07 35.66
C GLY A 601 1.90 -11.51 35.32
N GLU A 602 0.85 -11.78 34.51
CA GLU A 602 0.47 -13.11 34.05
C GLU A 602 1.02 -13.41 32.64
N LEU A 603 1.45 -14.61 32.50
CA LEU A 603 1.93 -15.44 31.38
C LEU A 603 2.07 -14.74 30.02
N ALA A 604 3.32 -14.46 29.67
CA ALA A 604 3.72 -14.20 28.27
C ALA A 604 3.50 -15.47 27.41
N PRO A 605 3.33 -15.35 26.06
CA PRO A 605 3.34 -16.50 25.16
C PRO A 605 4.53 -17.45 25.48
N PRO A 606 4.35 -18.79 25.31
CA PRO A 606 3.38 -19.43 24.42
C PRO A 606 2.02 -19.66 25.07
N GLN A 607 0.94 -19.39 24.32
CA GLN A 607 -0.45 -19.62 24.71
C GLN A 607 -1.19 -20.37 23.62
N ALA A 608 -2.12 -21.23 23.97
CA ALA A 608 -2.74 -22.17 23.05
C ALA A 608 -4.28 -22.11 23.05
N LEU A 609 -4.86 -22.44 21.89
CA LEU A 609 -6.27 -22.74 21.69
C LEU A 609 -6.41 -24.14 21.11
N GLU A 610 -7.24 -24.98 21.75
CA GLU A 610 -7.49 -26.33 21.32
C GLU A 610 -8.94 -26.51 20.86
N ILE A 611 -9.12 -27.16 19.73
CA ILE A 611 -10.39 -27.32 19.05
C ILE A 611 -10.64 -28.79 18.77
N ASP A 612 -11.81 -29.31 19.16
CA ASP A 612 -12.40 -30.55 18.65
C ASP A 612 -13.20 -30.21 17.38
N MET A 613 -12.76 -30.66 16.21
CA MET A 613 -13.44 -30.48 14.93
C MET A 613 -14.69 -31.34 14.75
N GLY A 614 -15.11 -32.09 15.82
CA GLY A 614 -16.29 -32.93 15.84
C GLY A 614 -16.12 -34.25 15.07
N ARG A 615 -15.25 -34.30 14.07
CA ARG A 615 -14.97 -35.49 13.25
C ARG A 615 -13.54 -35.45 12.72
N PRO A 616 -12.96 -36.62 12.36
CA PRO A 616 -11.68 -36.63 11.64
C PRO A 616 -11.78 -35.97 10.28
N VAL A 617 -10.80 -35.07 9.97
CA VAL A 617 -10.66 -34.38 8.71
C VAL A 617 -9.23 -34.56 8.22
N ASN A 618 -9.01 -34.68 6.89
CA ASN A 618 -7.69 -34.59 6.32
C ASN A 618 -7.28 -33.12 6.21
N VAL A 619 -6.52 -32.62 7.17
CA VAL A 619 -6.05 -31.23 7.23
C VAL A 619 -4.89 -31.03 6.28
N ALA A 620 -5.02 -30.14 5.29
CA ALA A 620 -3.97 -29.76 4.37
C ALA A 620 -3.31 -28.41 4.74
N ALA A 621 -4.10 -27.50 5.33
CA ALA A 621 -3.61 -26.23 5.84
C ALA A 621 -4.47 -25.74 7.00
N VAL A 622 -3.90 -24.84 7.81
CA VAL A 622 -4.63 -24.08 8.85
C VAL A 622 -4.67 -22.62 8.42
N ILE A 623 -5.79 -21.95 8.67
CA ILE A 623 -5.97 -20.52 8.42
C ILE A 623 -6.05 -19.81 9.76
N TYR A 624 -5.14 -18.88 10.00
CA TYR A 624 -5.16 -17.96 11.13
C TYR A 624 -5.61 -16.58 10.65
N THR A 625 -6.67 -16.05 11.18
CA THR A 625 -7.15 -14.69 10.92
C THR A 625 -6.80 -13.80 12.12
N PRO A 626 -5.89 -12.83 11.95
CA PRO A 626 -5.55 -11.87 13.00
C PRO A 626 -6.66 -10.83 13.17
N ARG A 627 -6.67 -10.17 14.31
CA ARG A 627 -7.46 -8.96 14.51
C ARG A 627 -6.99 -7.84 13.58
N ARG A 628 -7.90 -6.91 13.23
CA ARG A 628 -7.60 -5.79 12.30
C ARG A 628 -7.58 -4.42 12.96
N ASP A 629 -8.10 -4.32 14.17
CA ASP A 629 -8.29 -3.07 14.92
C ASP A 629 -7.05 -2.67 15.74
N SER A 630 -6.13 -3.62 15.98
CA SER A 630 -4.92 -3.41 16.80
C SER A 630 -3.86 -4.48 16.47
N ALA A 631 -2.58 -4.16 16.70
CA ALA A 631 -1.50 -5.14 16.64
C ALA A 631 -1.35 -5.96 17.94
N THR A 632 -2.04 -5.54 19.02
CA THR A 632 -1.93 -6.18 20.33
C THR A 632 -2.52 -7.59 20.32
N GLY A 633 -1.72 -8.57 20.69
CA GLY A 633 -2.11 -9.99 20.71
C GLY A 633 -2.01 -10.68 19.35
N THR A 634 -1.71 -9.98 18.27
CA THR A 634 -1.51 -10.59 16.95
C THR A 634 -0.32 -11.55 16.98
N VAL A 635 -0.57 -12.82 16.65
CA VAL A 635 0.50 -13.84 16.63
C VAL A 635 1.41 -13.60 15.44
N ASP A 636 2.71 -13.50 15.67
CA ASP A 636 3.75 -13.46 14.64
C ASP A 636 4.58 -14.74 14.56
N ARG A 637 4.70 -15.50 15.67
CA ARG A 637 5.35 -16.81 15.66
C ARG A 637 4.40 -17.88 16.23
N TYR A 638 4.23 -18.96 15.50
CA TYR A 638 3.21 -19.97 15.79
C TYR A 638 3.75 -21.41 15.78
N ALA A 639 2.97 -22.33 16.34
CA ALA A 639 3.04 -23.75 16.08
C ALA A 639 1.61 -24.34 15.99
N VAL A 640 1.47 -25.32 15.10
CA VAL A 640 0.22 -26.08 14.89
C VAL A 640 0.46 -27.52 15.25
N TYR A 641 -0.41 -28.09 16.10
CA TYR A 641 -0.40 -29.50 16.43
C TYR A 641 -1.72 -30.13 16.02
N LEU A 642 -1.69 -31.38 15.63
CA LEU A 642 -2.86 -32.16 15.20
C LEU A 642 -2.87 -33.49 15.94
N SER A 643 -4.06 -33.90 16.37
CA SER A 643 -4.26 -35.14 17.12
C SER A 643 -5.55 -35.85 16.69
N MET A 644 -5.61 -37.17 16.88
CA MET A 644 -6.82 -37.97 16.70
C MET A 644 -7.63 -38.13 17.98
N ASP A 645 -6.99 -38.06 19.14
CA ASP A 645 -7.57 -38.33 20.45
C ASP A 645 -7.64 -37.12 21.40
N GLY A 646 -7.00 -35.98 21.01
CA GLY A 646 -6.92 -34.77 21.82
C GLY A 646 -5.94 -34.84 22.99
N ASN A 647 -5.28 -35.98 23.18
CA ASN A 647 -4.33 -36.22 24.29
C ASN A 647 -2.88 -36.37 23.77
N THR A 648 -2.73 -37.05 22.66
CA THR A 648 -1.40 -37.31 22.04
C THR A 648 -1.17 -36.34 20.92
N TRP A 649 -0.23 -35.40 21.09
CA TRP A 649 0.00 -34.32 20.14
C TRP A 649 1.25 -34.47 19.27
N GLY A 650 2.25 -35.19 19.69
CA GLY A 650 3.50 -35.41 18.94
C GLY A 650 4.29 -34.13 18.67
N ALA A 651 5.06 -34.13 17.58
CA ALA A 651 5.76 -32.93 17.08
C ALA A 651 4.78 -31.98 16.38
N PRO A 652 5.10 -30.67 16.28
CA PRO A 652 4.25 -29.75 15.55
C PRO A 652 4.11 -30.16 14.08
N ALA A 653 2.88 -30.19 13.57
CA ALA A 653 2.58 -30.44 12.17
C ALA A 653 3.08 -29.29 11.26
N ALA A 654 3.09 -28.08 11.80
CA ALA A 654 3.71 -26.90 11.21
C ALA A 654 4.14 -25.93 12.30
N GLU A 655 5.21 -25.19 12.06
CA GLU A 655 5.62 -24.05 12.86
C GLU A 655 6.32 -23.01 12.00
N GLY A 656 6.24 -21.75 12.38
CA GLY A 656 6.83 -20.66 11.60
C GLY A 656 6.61 -19.28 12.19
N GLU A 657 6.90 -18.30 11.36
CA GLU A 657 6.75 -16.89 11.67
C GLU A 657 5.97 -16.20 10.56
N PHE A 658 5.01 -15.34 10.91
CA PHE A 658 4.31 -14.47 9.97
C PHE A 658 5.06 -13.16 9.86
N SER A 659 5.66 -12.92 8.72
CA SER A 659 6.30 -11.63 8.44
C SER A 659 5.23 -10.61 8.04
N ASN A 660 5.51 -9.35 8.38
CA ASN A 660 4.67 -8.20 8.00
C ASN A 660 3.22 -8.21 8.53
N ILE A 661 2.84 -9.15 9.39
CA ILE A 661 1.47 -9.27 9.91
C ILE A 661 1.06 -8.03 10.75
N ARG A 662 2.02 -7.27 11.26
CA ARG A 662 1.78 -6.02 11.98
C ARG A 662 1.18 -4.95 11.06
N ALA A 663 1.79 -4.74 9.89
CA ALA A 663 1.39 -3.70 8.96
C ALA A 663 0.25 -4.18 8.03
N ASN A 664 0.18 -5.49 7.75
CA ASN A 664 -0.83 -6.10 6.88
C ASN A 664 -1.52 -7.30 7.58
N PRO A 665 -2.48 -7.07 8.49
CA PRO A 665 -3.17 -8.10 9.26
C PRO A 665 -4.25 -8.83 8.43
N VAL A 666 -3.83 -9.57 7.41
CA VAL A 666 -4.70 -10.43 6.59
C VAL A 666 -4.71 -11.88 7.08
N PRO A 667 -5.72 -12.70 6.72
CA PRO A 667 -5.72 -14.12 7.02
C PRO A 667 -4.44 -14.82 6.52
N GLN A 668 -3.79 -15.55 7.37
CA GLN A 668 -2.53 -16.26 7.12
C GLN A 668 -2.82 -17.74 6.88
N ARG A 669 -2.27 -18.29 5.81
CA ARG A 669 -2.37 -19.71 5.48
C ARG A 669 -1.09 -20.42 5.93
N ILE A 670 -1.27 -21.49 6.70
CA ILE A 670 -0.22 -22.37 7.21
C ILE A 670 -0.34 -23.71 6.49
N ASP A 671 0.46 -23.93 5.47
CA ASP A 671 0.45 -25.19 4.73
C ASP A 671 1.17 -26.30 5.52
N LEU A 672 0.59 -27.50 5.52
CA LEU A 672 1.25 -28.69 6.04
C LEU A 672 2.10 -29.33 4.94
N LYS A 673 3.25 -29.91 5.30
CA LYS A 673 4.12 -30.64 4.35
C LYS A 673 3.36 -31.76 3.63
N THR A 674 2.51 -32.46 4.36
CA THR A 674 1.59 -33.49 3.86
C THR A 674 0.28 -33.37 4.61
N PRO A 675 -0.88 -33.63 3.98
CA PRO A 675 -2.15 -33.65 4.69
C PRO A 675 -2.13 -34.67 5.85
N VAL A 676 -2.66 -34.25 6.99
CA VAL A 676 -2.70 -35.05 8.21
C VAL A 676 -4.17 -35.31 8.60
N LYS A 677 -4.54 -36.58 8.81
CA LYS A 677 -5.84 -36.92 9.32
C LYS A 677 -5.90 -36.66 10.84
N ALA A 678 -6.76 -35.72 11.24
CA ALA A 678 -6.89 -35.32 12.64
C ALA A 678 -8.34 -34.98 13.00
N ARG A 679 -8.71 -35.08 14.27
CA ARG A 679 -9.96 -34.58 14.84
C ARG A 679 -9.73 -33.35 15.71
N TYR A 680 -8.55 -33.24 16.30
CA TYR A 680 -8.21 -32.13 17.20
C TYR A 680 -7.11 -31.27 16.60
N LEU A 681 -7.26 -29.95 16.75
CA LEU A 681 -6.33 -28.93 16.37
C LEU A 681 -5.88 -28.13 17.60
N ARG A 682 -4.59 -27.97 17.81
CA ARG A 682 -4.02 -27.02 18.78
C ARG A 682 -3.22 -25.97 18.03
N PHE A 683 -3.64 -24.72 18.14
CA PHE A 683 -2.92 -23.55 17.65
C PHE A 683 -2.20 -22.88 18.81
N VAL A 684 -0.90 -22.69 18.69
CA VAL A 684 -0.05 -22.09 19.74
C VAL A 684 0.53 -20.79 19.19
N GLY A 685 0.18 -19.66 19.79
CA GLY A 685 0.88 -18.40 19.63
C GLY A 685 2.17 -18.42 20.47
N LYS A 686 3.33 -18.59 19.82
CA LYS A 686 4.64 -18.61 20.48
C LYS A 686 5.17 -17.22 20.79
N ARG A 687 4.80 -16.23 19.97
CA ARG A 687 5.13 -14.82 20.14
C ARG A 687 4.01 -13.98 19.52
N VAL A 688 3.85 -12.77 20.03
CA VAL A 688 2.91 -11.77 19.50
C VAL A 688 3.65 -10.49 19.11
N VAL A 689 3.08 -9.74 18.17
CA VAL A 689 3.63 -8.48 17.67
C VAL A 689 3.73 -7.44 18.78
N GLU A 690 2.68 -7.37 19.64
CA GLU A 690 2.55 -6.38 20.71
C GLU A 690 1.72 -6.94 21.85
N GLY A 691 2.06 -6.57 23.08
CA GLY A 691 1.38 -7.05 24.29
C GLY A 691 1.89 -8.41 24.78
N SER A 692 1.13 -9.05 25.70
CA SER A 692 1.49 -10.30 26.37
C SER A 692 0.43 -11.41 26.24
N HIS A 693 -0.59 -11.20 25.42
CA HIS A 693 -1.69 -12.14 25.21
C HIS A 693 -1.79 -12.53 23.73
N VAL A 694 -2.34 -13.71 23.45
CA VAL A 694 -2.64 -14.16 22.10
C VAL A 694 -4.07 -13.78 21.74
N ALA A 695 -4.26 -13.28 20.51
CA ALA A 695 -5.56 -12.93 19.96
C ALA A 695 -5.80 -13.67 18.62
N VAL A 696 -7.02 -14.18 18.46
CA VAL A 696 -7.48 -14.90 17.25
C VAL A 696 -8.86 -14.39 16.89
N ALA A 697 -9.00 -13.81 15.71
CA ALA A 697 -10.31 -13.46 15.17
C ALA A 697 -11.00 -14.68 14.58
N GLU A 698 -10.27 -15.53 13.83
CA GLU A 698 -10.80 -16.78 13.29
C GLU A 698 -9.71 -17.84 13.11
N LEU A 699 -10.05 -19.11 13.37
CA LEU A 699 -9.30 -20.29 12.95
C LEU A 699 -10.13 -21.15 12.01
N GLY A 700 -9.50 -21.54 10.91
CA GLY A 700 -10.08 -22.47 9.94
C GLY A 700 -9.08 -23.51 9.48
N ILE A 701 -9.55 -24.53 8.77
CA ILE A 701 -8.71 -25.49 8.08
C ILE A 701 -9.14 -25.65 6.63
N LEU A 702 -8.18 -26.05 5.80
CA LEU A 702 -8.46 -26.56 4.46
C LEU A 702 -8.33 -28.08 4.50
N GLY A 703 -9.37 -28.75 4.02
CA GLY A 703 -9.36 -30.18 3.80
C GLY A 703 -8.73 -30.54 2.45
N LYS A 704 -8.36 -31.84 2.30
CA LYS A 704 -7.97 -32.42 1.03
C LYS A 704 -8.92 -33.56 0.69
#